data_a5103662c3ca0e9cfc35fbe85f97ffd8
#
_entry.id   a5103662c3ca0e9cfc35fbe85f97ffd8
#
_cell.length_a   1.000
_cell.length_b   1.000
_cell.length_c   1.000
_cell.angle_alpha   90.00
_cell.angle_beta   90.00
_cell.angle_gamma   90.00
#
_symmetry.space_group_name_H-M   'P 1'
#
loop_
_entity.id
_entity.type
_entity.pdbx_description
1 polymer ?
#
loop_
_entity_poly.entity_id
_entity_poly.type
_entity_poly.pdbx_seq_one_letter_code
_entity_poly.pdbx_strand_id
1 'polypeptide(L)'
;MSMEILNVIQLFQLYVGYIGYTVILPAIVFYPKTKRFKASIRFLIAFTIGNFYVINLVQILELLHISNRFTLTLGTFMPAIVCAIWLYRLDVRTYLKMLISECGHYVLREMGLRTFLRRRFRELRVIVKTLGRNTWRLIKENFFDFPFIVITALLVWKICGPGILNNWGYGASDIPVHNYWINGLIDNNIYVAGIYPMGMHCMLYYLSEMLNIPVYVTLRLFWFVQFSILAVIILAFLKAYCKTRFIPYLSILMFIGAKWFNGLTYSRYGATLPQEYGMLYILPSIFFAMEFFRTREEELKAGINRLRCTSSWYLVGFALSFSLTLTSHFYDTIIAGVICVGIAIGYGYWFFTGQYFCRVMVSGICSILLAFLPMAAAFLTGKSLQGSMYWAMNVIGLRDYTVLIFRIICLTVVGVTAGGIFLVYRGIRKGKITDADQKIRHYHIVVKVLLQMISWGILAGILYMAYRYKGNLLYGIKQNVFSIPDMNWIVYGIIGAVGIGLVYRFIDAPQGAAAISMVIAEIILSFILISGSLGWPMIMEPYRACIYVAYLIPVLFGMILDGGLNILFLDKLVRTRLVLSFLMTSVLIYYASVSDWTRGSFGGGHLEMNEAILCTTNILKDNEGMNNKWTIVSANDEYRMIEKYGRHTETIEFLEDMEYWNPTKEILIPTERVYFYIEKKPLNYANGYGGIVPEISVEEASKPLPVNSGINAYNGADRSVTMSRMYYWAQKFMELYPNEMKVYYENDRFVCYYIEQNEYRLYNFAIDYQYN
;
A
#
# COMPACT_ATOMS: atom_id res chain seq x y z
N MET A 1 -21.81 -7.91 -19.86
CA MET A 1 -20.57 -8.52 -19.29
C MET A 1 -20.85 -8.71 -17.80
N SER A 2 -20.60 -9.89 -17.24
CA SER A 2 -20.86 -10.08 -15.81
C SER A 2 -19.91 -9.21 -14.97
N MET A 3 -20.34 -8.84 -13.74
CA MET A 3 -19.53 -8.03 -12.83
C MET A 3 -18.19 -8.71 -12.47
N GLU A 4 -18.19 -10.02 -12.37
CA GLU A 4 -16.96 -10.78 -12.10
C GLU A 4 -15.91 -10.61 -13.21
N ILE A 5 -16.34 -10.71 -14.48
CA ILE A 5 -15.44 -10.49 -15.62
C ILE A 5 -14.94 -9.06 -15.65
N LEU A 6 -15.82 -8.09 -15.39
CA LEU A 6 -15.43 -6.68 -15.31
C LEU A 6 -14.40 -6.43 -14.21
N ASN A 7 -14.61 -7.01 -13.01
CA ASN A 7 -13.68 -6.93 -11.90
C ASN A 7 -12.30 -7.48 -12.27
N VAL A 8 -12.24 -8.63 -12.95
CA VAL A 8 -10.97 -9.23 -13.38
C VAL A 8 -10.25 -8.35 -14.40
N ILE A 9 -10.98 -7.78 -15.37
CA ILE A 9 -10.40 -6.87 -16.37
C ILE A 9 -9.86 -5.61 -15.70
N GLN A 10 -10.63 -4.98 -14.82
CA GLN A 10 -10.23 -3.77 -14.11
C GLN A 10 -9.05 -4.03 -13.16
N LEU A 11 -9.07 -5.17 -12.48
CA LEU A 11 -7.93 -5.61 -11.66
C LEU A 11 -6.66 -5.78 -12.49
N PHE A 12 -6.77 -6.43 -13.66
CA PHE A 12 -5.65 -6.60 -14.57
C PHE A 12 -5.12 -5.24 -15.08
N GLN A 13 -6.00 -4.32 -15.44
CA GLN A 13 -5.62 -2.96 -15.83
C GLN A 13 -4.88 -2.22 -14.70
N LEU A 14 -5.39 -2.28 -13.47
CA LEU A 14 -4.77 -1.70 -12.28
C LEU A 14 -3.39 -2.30 -12.02
N TYR A 15 -3.27 -3.62 -12.11
CA TYR A 15 -2.02 -4.34 -11.87
C TYR A 15 -0.96 -3.97 -12.91
N VAL A 16 -1.32 -4.03 -14.19
CA VAL A 16 -0.43 -3.66 -15.29
C VAL A 16 -0.07 -2.18 -15.26
N GLY A 17 -1.03 -1.31 -14.97
CA GLY A 17 -0.80 0.14 -14.84
C GLY A 17 0.13 0.46 -13.68
N TYR A 18 -0.13 -0.08 -12.50
CA TYR A 18 0.73 0.13 -11.33
C TYR A 18 2.17 -0.32 -11.60
N ILE A 19 2.36 -1.56 -12.06
CA ILE A 19 3.70 -2.07 -12.40
C ILE A 19 4.33 -1.28 -13.56
N GLY A 20 3.53 -0.93 -14.56
CA GLY A 20 3.97 -0.16 -15.72
C GLY A 20 4.61 1.17 -15.34
N TYR A 21 3.90 1.96 -14.55
CA TYR A 21 4.34 3.29 -14.15
C TYR A 21 5.37 3.28 -13.03
N THR A 22 5.22 2.39 -12.03
CA THR A 22 6.10 2.42 -10.84
C THR A 22 7.33 1.53 -10.94
N VAL A 23 7.34 0.53 -11.83
CA VAL A 23 8.46 -0.41 -11.96
C VAL A 23 9.05 -0.42 -13.36
N ILE A 24 8.23 -0.68 -14.40
CA ILE A 24 8.74 -0.89 -15.76
C ILE A 24 9.32 0.39 -16.33
N LEU A 25 8.58 1.51 -16.25
CA LEU A 25 9.03 2.79 -16.78
C LEU A 25 10.35 3.25 -16.12
N PRO A 26 10.49 3.30 -14.79
CA PRO A 26 11.76 3.62 -14.15
C PRO A 26 12.86 2.59 -14.46
N ALA A 27 12.54 1.29 -14.54
CA ALA A 27 13.52 0.27 -14.88
C ALA A 27 14.11 0.48 -16.29
N ILE A 28 13.29 0.87 -17.24
CA ILE A 28 13.73 1.22 -18.61
C ILE A 28 14.61 2.48 -18.56
N VAL A 29 14.12 3.55 -17.96
CA VAL A 29 14.83 4.84 -17.92
C VAL A 29 16.21 4.69 -17.28
N PHE A 30 16.28 4.02 -16.11
CA PHE A 30 17.51 3.88 -15.34
C PHE A 30 18.35 2.64 -15.69
N TYR A 31 17.96 1.84 -16.69
CA TYR A 31 18.68 0.62 -17.07
C TYR A 31 20.18 0.84 -17.30
N PRO A 32 20.67 1.90 -17.98
CA PRO A 32 22.10 2.11 -18.19
C PRO A 32 22.92 2.16 -16.90
N LYS A 33 22.30 2.64 -15.83
CA LYS A 33 22.94 2.74 -14.50
C LYS A 33 22.74 1.48 -13.65
N THR A 34 21.65 0.76 -13.86
CA THR A 34 21.25 -0.37 -13.01
C THR A 34 21.58 -1.74 -13.60
N LYS A 35 21.97 -1.83 -14.88
CA LYS A 35 22.24 -3.09 -15.60
C LYS A 35 23.24 -4.03 -14.92
N ARG A 36 24.15 -3.50 -14.08
CA ARG A 36 25.15 -4.27 -13.33
C ARG A 36 24.56 -4.99 -12.10
N PHE A 37 23.39 -4.58 -11.61
CA PHE A 37 22.78 -5.17 -10.44
C PHE A 37 21.94 -6.40 -10.78
N LYS A 38 21.74 -7.29 -9.80
CA LYS A 38 20.80 -8.41 -9.90
C LYS A 38 19.38 -7.91 -10.19
N ALA A 39 18.52 -8.75 -10.79
CA ALA A 39 17.15 -8.38 -11.13
C ALA A 39 16.34 -7.92 -9.92
N SER A 40 16.49 -8.58 -8.76
CA SER A 40 15.85 -8.21 -7.49
C SER A 40 16.22 -6.79 -7.02
N ILE A 41 17.50 -6.45 -7.09
CA ILE A 41 17.99 -5.11 -6.73
C ILE A 41 17.46 -4.05 -7.71
N ARG A 42 17.46 -4.36 -9.02
CA ARG A 42 16.89 -3.47 -10.04
C ARG A 42 15.41 -3.21 -9.82
N PHE A 43 14.67 -4.26 -9.40
CA PHE A 43 13.26 -4.12 -9.04
C PHE A 43 13.10 -3.15 -7.87
N LEU A 44 13.82 -3.34 -6.75
CA LEU A 44 13.71 -2.47 -5.57
C LEU A 44 14.07 -1.01 -5.89
N ILE A 45 15.11 -0.78 -6.72
CA ILE A 45 15.49 0.57 -7.17
C ILE A 45 14.37 1.20 -8.01
N ALA A 46 13.88 0.48 -9.03
CA ALA A 46 12.85 0.98 -9.93
C ALA A 46 11.54 1.26 -9.18
N PHE A 47 11.12 0.31 -8.32
CA PHE A 47 9.93 0.42 -7.47
C PHE A 47 9.98 1.67 -6.58
N THR A 48 11.10 1.89 -5.89
CA THR A 48 11.27 3.05 -5.01
C THR A 48 11.23 4.36 -5.79
N ILE A 49 11.98 4.46 -6.88
CA ILE A 49 12.03 5.69 -7.71
C ILE A 49 10.66 5.97 -8.31
N GLY A 50 9.98 4.95 -8.85
CA GLY A 50 8.69 5.11 -9.52
C GLY A 50 7.59 5.57 -8.57
N ASN A 51 7.45 4.92 -7.41
CA ASN A 51 6.45 5.31 -6.41
C ASN A 51 6.75 6.71 -5.85
N PHE A 52 8.00 6.99 -5.53
CA PHE A 52 8.39 8.32 -5.05
C PHE A 52 8.05 9.40 -6.08
N TYR A 53 8.38 9.15 -7.35
CA TYR A 53 8.12 10.09 -8.42
C TYR A 53 6.63 10.35 -8.61
N VAL A 54 5.82 9.29 -8.75
CA VAL A 54 4.37 9.41 -9.00
C VAL A 54 3.66 10.13 -7.87
N ILE A 55 3.93 9.75 -6.62
CA ILE A 55 3.29 10.38 -5.45
C ILE A 55 3.63 11.88 -5.37
N ASN A 56 4.91 12.23 -5.52
CA ASN A 56 5.32 13.63 -5.46
C ASN A 56 4.85 14.43 -6.69
N LEU A 57 4.76 13.83 -7.87
CA LEU A 57 4.18 14.46 -9.05
C LEU A 57 2.75 14.88 -8.79
N VAL A 58 1.92 13.97 -8.27
CA VAL A 58 0.53 14.29 -7.91
C VAL A 58 0.48 15.40 -6.86
N GLN A 59 1.23 15.27 -5.76
CA GLN A 59 1.24 16.29 -4.69
C GLN A 59 1.62 17.69 -5.21
N ILE A 60 2.61 17.77 -6.09
CA ILE A 60 3.04 19.06 -6.68
C ILE A 60 1.94 19.63 -7.58
N LEU A 61 1.36 18.83 -8.47
CA LEU A 61 0.31 19.30 -9.37
C LEU A 61 -0.96 19.71 -8.62
N GLU A 62 -1.31 18.98 -7.55
CA GLU A 62 -2.43 19.32 -6.65
C GLU A 62 -2.21 20.64 -5.89
N LEU A 63 -1.02 20.84 -5.34
CA LEU A 63 -0.68 22.08 -4.65
C LEU A 63 -0.66 23.29 -5.61
N LEU A 64 -0.43 23.07 -6.90
CA LEU A 64 -0.50 24.07 -7.94
C LEU A 64 -1.91 24.20 -8.54
N HIS A 65 -2.89 23.38 -8.13
CA HIS A 65 -4.26 23.34 -8.64
C HIS A 65 -4.35 23.10 -10.17
N ILE A 66 -3.43 22.33 -10.74
CA ILE A 66 -3.37 21.99 -12.17
C ILE A 66 -3.36 20.50 -12.43
N SER A 67 -3.75 19.70 -11.43
CA SER A 67 -3.77 18.24 -11.55
C SER A 67 -4.93 17.80 -12.44
N ASN A 68 -4.62 17.09 -13.50
CA ASN A 68 -5.58 16.46 -14.40
C ASN A 68 -4.86 15.42 -15.25
N ARG A 69 -5.62 14.61 -16.00
CA ARG A 69 -5.07 13.54 -16.84
C ARG A 69 -3.98 14.02 -17.82
N PHE A 70 -4.13 15.20 -18.38
CA PHE A 70 -3.14 15.75 -19.35
C PHE A 70 -1.84 16.10 -18.63
N THR A 71 -1.89 16.84 -17.52
CA THR A 71 -0.70 17.26 -16.77
C THR A 71 0.00 16.07 -16.13
N LEU A 72 -0.75 15.07 -15.63
CA LEU A 72 -0.21 13.80 -15.13
C LEU A 72 0.52 13.03 -16.25
N THR A 73 -0.09 12.93 -17.43
CA THR A 73 0.54 12.27 -18.58
C THR A 73 1.82 12.98 -18.99
N LEU A 74 1.76 14.30 -19.15
CA LEU A 74 2.92 15.13 -19.52
C LEU A 74 4.03 15.01 -18.46
N GLY A 75 3.67 15.16 -17.18
CA GLY A 75 4.59 15.03 -16.04
C GLY A 75 5.22 13.64 -15.93
N THR A 76 4.50 12.59 -16.33
CA THR A 76 5.04 11.22 -16.30
C THR A 76 6.03 10.99 -17.44
N PHE A 77 5.64 11.29 -18.67
CA PHE A 77 6.42 10.86 -19.84
C PHE A 77 7.51 11.85 -20.24
N MET A 78 7.30 13.16 -20.13
CA MET A 78 8.32 14.14 -20.54
C MET A 78 9.61 14.03 -19.72
N PRO A 79 9.59 14.01 -18.37
CA PRO A 79 10.81 13.82 -17.60
C PRO A 79 11.43 12.44 -17.83
N ALA A 80 10.62 11.40 -18.02
CA ALA A 80 11.12 10.05 -18.34
C ALA A 80 11.89 10.04 -19.67
N ILE A 81 11.36 10.69 -20.69
CA ILE A 81 12.02 10.83 -22.03
C ILE A 81 13.31 11.63 -21.88
N VAL A 82 13.28 12.79 -21.22
CA VAL A 82 14.47 13.65 -21.02
C VAL A 82 15.56 12.89 -20.25
N CYS A 83 15.19 12.21 -19.17
CA CYS A 83 16.12 11.37 -18.41
C CYS A 83 16.68 10.21 -19.24
N ALA A 84 15.85 9.55 -20.04
CA ALA A 84 16.29 8.47 -20.92
C ALA A 84 17.30 8.99 -21.95
N ILE A 85 16.98 10.08 -22.65
CA ILE A 85 17.88 10.72 -23.61
C ILE A 85 19.27 10.99 -22.98
N TRP A 86 19.26 11.58 -21.79
CA TRP A 86 20.48 11.91 -21.06
C TRP A 86 21.26 10.68 -20.59
N LEU A 87 20.58 9.69 -20.00
CA LEU A 87 21.20 8.49 -19.44
C LEU A 87 21.72 7.52 -20.50
N TYR A 88 20.99 7.39 -21.62
CA TYR A 88 21.41 6.57 -22.75
C TYR A 88 22.38 7.30 -23.69
N ARG A 89 22.62 8.59 -23.44
CA ARG A 89 23.46 9.46 -24.30
C ARG A 89 23.00 9.44 -25.75
N LEU A 90 21.67 9.51 -25.96
CA LEU A 90 21.10 9.48 -27.29
C LEU A 90 21.40 10.80 -28.02
N ASP A 91 21.99 10.70 -29.21
CA ASP A 91 22.17 11.85 -30.08
C ASP A 91 20.85 12.13 -30.85
N VAL A 92 19.92 12.75 -30.14
CA VAL A 92 18.59 13.09 -30.66
C VAL A 92 18.69 14.01 -31.85
N ARG A 93 19.68 14.93 -31.86
CA ARG A 93 19.87 15.89 -32.97
C ARG A 93 20.19 15.17 -34.26
N THR A 94 21.15 14.24 -34.22
CA THR A 94 21.53 13.45 -35.42
C THR A 94 20.39 12.53 -35.84
N TYR A 95 19.70 11.90 -34.89
CA TYR A 95 18.55 11.05 -35.21
C TYR A 95 17.40 11.83 -35.85
N LEU A 96 17.03 13.00 -35.30
CA LEU A 96 16.00 13.87 -35.85
C LEU A 96 16.39 14.39 -37.28
N LYS A 97 17.63 14.79 -37.45
CA LYS A 97 18.11 15.19 -38.77
C LYS A 97 17.98 14.07 -39.83
N MET A 98 18.35 12.85 -39.42
CA MET A 98 18.20 11.67 -40.26
C MET A 98 16.72 11.38 -40.58
N LEU A 99 15.85 11.45 -39.54
CA LEU A 99 14.41 11.23 -39.71
C LEU A 99 13.77 12.28 -40.61
N ILE A 100 14.08 13.56 -40.39
CA ILE A 100 13.57 14.68 -41.23
C ILE A 100 14.05 14.53 -42.68
N SER A 101 15.33 14.17 -42.88
CA SER A 101 15.87 13.92 -44.22
C SER A 101 15.15 12.76 -44.90
N GLU A 102 14.92 11.63 -44.19
CA GLU A 102 14.19 10.50 -44.80
C GLU A 102 12.71 10.83 -45.07
N CYS A 103 12.06 11.59 -44.17
CA CYS A 103 10.72 12.10 -44.42
C CYS A 103 10.71 13.06 -45.63
N GLY A 104 11.72 13.93 -45.75
CA GLY A 104 11.90 14.80 -46.89
C GLY A 104 12.03 14.03 -48.22
N HIS A 105 12.89 13.04 -48.27
CA HIS A 105 13.03 12.16 -49.46
C HIS A 105 11.74 11.40 -49.79
N TYR A 106 10.94 11.03 -48.76
CA TYR A 106 9.62 10.43 -48.98
C TYR A 106 8.62 11.44 -49.58
N VAL A 107 8.53 12.63 -49.01
CA VAL A 107 7.62 13.70 -49.46
C VAL A 107 7.97 14.16 -50.87
N LEU A 108 9.28 14.29 -51.19
CA LEU A 108 9.79 14.64 -52.52
C LEU A 108 9.67 13.49 -53.55
N ARG A 109 9.09 12.36 -53.17
CA ARG A 109 8.96 11.13 -53.99
C ARG A 109 10.28 10.50 -54.43
N GLU A 110 11.39 10.90 -53.87
CA GLU A 110 12.71 10.29 -54.10
C GLU A 110 12.84 8.91 -53.42
N MET A 111 12.02 8.65 -52.40
CA MET A 111 11.94 7.37 -51.74
C MET A 111 10.49 6.88 -51.70
N GLY A 112 10.25 5.66 -52.20
CA GLY A 112 8.93 5.06 -52.15
C GLY A 112 8.53 4.63 -50.70
N LEU A 113 7.22 4.69 -50.40
CA LEU A 113 6.63 4.28 -49.11
C LEU A 113 7.14 2.91 -48.64
N ARG A 114 7.22 1.94 -49.54
CA ARG A 114 7.70 0.58 -49.23
C ARG A 114 9.13 0.58 -48.70
N THR A 115 10.00 1.44 -49.21
CA THR A 115 11.41 1.54 -48.78
C THR A 115 11.49 2.24 -47.43
N PHE A 116 10.72 3.32 -47.22
CA PHE A 116 10.61 4.03 -45.95
C PHE A 116 10.13 3.10 -44.87
N LEU A 117 9.00 2.42 -45.07
CA LEU A 117 8.45 1.46 -44.07
C LEU A 117 9.41 0.30 -43.81
N ARG A 118 10.08 -0.25 -44.87
CA ARG A 118 11.05 -1.34 -44.69
C ARG A 118 12.23 -0.94 -43.79
N ARG A 119 12.70 0.32 -43.85
CA ARG A 119 13.74 0.82 -42.96
C ARG A 119 13.24 0.89 -41.54
N ARG A 120 12.07 1.47 -41.30
CA ARG A 120 11.46 1.55 -39.94
C ARG A 120 11.17 0.15 -39.35
N PHE A 121 10.64 -0.78 -40.18
CA PHE A 121 10.44 -2.15 -39.74
C PHE A 121 11.76 -2.88 -39.43
N ARG A 122 12.84 -2.57 -40.12
CA ARG A 122 14.17 -3.12 -39.83
C ARG A 122 14.66 -2.65 -38.48
N GLU A 123 14.54 -1.38 -38.15
CA GLU A 123 14.90 -0.82 -36.83
C GLU A 123 14.05 -1.45 -35.72
N LEU A 124 12.73 -1.49 -35.90
CA LEU A 124 11.82 -2.14 -34.97
C LEU A 124 12.18 -3.62 -34.76
N ARG A 125 12.49 -4.34 -35.84
CA ARG A 125 12.90 -5.75 -35.77
C ARG A 125 14.19 -5.93 -34.97
N VAL A 126 15.15 -5.02 -35.08
CA VAL A 126 16.38 -5.06 -34.25
C VAL A 126 16.06 -4.86 -32.78
N ILE A 127 15.20 -3.90 -32.44
CA ILE A 127 14.75 -3.66 -31.08
C ILE A 127 14.03 -4.90 -30.53
N VAL A 128 13.04 -5.43 -31.26
CA VAL A 128 12.27 -6.62 -30.86
C VAL A 128 13.18 -7.84 -30.69
N LYS A 129 14.12 -8.06 -31.63
CA LYS A 129 15.09 -9.17 -31.52
C LYS A 129 16.02 -9.02 -30.30
N THR A 130 16.42 -7.78 -29.98
CA THR A 130 17.27 -7.53 -28.81
C THR A 130 16.50 -7.74 -27.52
N LEU A 131 15.26 -7.22 -27.44
CA LEU A 131 14.35 -7.47 -26.32
C LEU A 131 14.09 -8.96 -26.15
N GLY A 132 13.74 -9.66 -27.24
CA GLY A 132 13.49 -11.12 -27.20
C GLY A 132 14.70 -11.91 -26.70
N ARG A 133 15.91 -11.54 -27.13
CA ARG A 133 17.15 -12.18 -26.68
C ARG A 133 17.39 -11.94 -25.18
N ASN A 134 17.17 -10.73 -24.72
CA ASN A 134 17.33 -10.37 -23.30
C ASN A 134 16.28 -11.06 -22.44
N THR A 135 15.03 -11.11 -22.88
CA THR A 135 13.95 -11.84 -22.19
C THR A 135 14.24 -13.34 -22.15
N TRP A 136 14.67 -13.93 -23.27
CA TRP A 136 15.03 -15.34 -23.31
C TRP A 136 16.20 -15.68 -22.36
N ARG A 137 17.18 -14.79 -22.31
CA ARG A 137 18.29 -14.92 -21.35
C ARG A 137 17.80 -14.90 -19.91
N LEU A 138 16.92 -13.96 -19.55
CA LEU A 138 16.30 -13.87 -18.21
C LEU A 138 15.50 -15.14 -17.88
N ILE A 139 14.71 -15.65 -18.82
CA ILE A 139 13.97 -16.91 -18.65
C ILE A 139 14.92 -18.07 -18.39
N LYS A 140 15.97 -18.22 -19.20
CA LYS A 140 16.97 -19.28 -19.05
C LYS A 140 17.70 -19.21 -17.72
N GLU A 141 18.11 -18.01 -17.30
CA GLU A 141 18.80 -17.81 -16.02
C GLU A 141 17.91 -18.12 -14.81
N ASN A 142 16.58 -17.94 -14.94
CA ASN A 142 15.61 -18.15 -13.88
C ASN A 142 14.69 -19.35 -14.12
N PHE A 143 15.07 -20.27 -15.01
CA PHE A 143 14.22 -21.40 -15.40
C PHE A 143 13.76 -22.24 -14.19
N PHE A 144 14.65 -22.53 -13.26
CA PHE A 144 14.31 -23.29 -12.05
C PHE A 144 13.51 -22.48 -11.01
N ASP A 145 13.45 -21.17 -11.14
CA ASP A 145 12.61 -20.31 -10.28
C ASP A 145 11.17 -20.22 -10.81
N PHE A 146 10.97 -20.45 -12.11
CA PHE A 146 9.68 -20.25 -12.75
C PHE A 146 8.54 -21.10 -12.12
N PRO A 147 8.71 -22.39 -11.83
CA PRO A 147 7.68 -23.18 -11.14
C PRO A 147 7.25 -22.56 -9.81
N PHE A 148 8.21 -22.10 -8.99
CA PHE A 148 7.92 -21.49 -7.69
C PHE A 148 7.19 -20.15 -7.84
N ILE A 149 7.53 -19.35 -8.85
CA ILE A 149 6.83 -18.10 -9.17
C ILE A 149 5.38 -18.39 -9.55
N VAL A 150 5.15 -19.36 -10.43
CA VAL A 150 3.80 -19.76 -10.86
C VAL A 150 2.98 -20.27 -9.68
N ILE A 151 3.54 -21.17 -8.87
CA ILE A 151 2.86 -21.71 -7.69
C ILE A 151 2.53 -20.60 -6.69
N THR A 152 3.46 -19.67 -6.46
CA THR A 152 3.22 -18.52 -5.59
C THR A 152 2.07 -17.66 -6.12
N ALA A 153 2.04 -17.37 -7.43
CA ALA A 153 0.97 -16.61 -8.06
C ALA A 153 -0.38 -17.33 -7.97
N LEU A 154 -0.41 -18.63 -8.22
CA LEU A 154 -1.62 -19.44 -8.09
C LEU A 154 -2.12 -19.50 -6.64
N LEU A 155 -1.21 -19.56 -5.66
CA LEU A 155 -1.57 -19.54 -4.25
C LEU A 155 -2.15 -18.18 -3.83
N VAL A 156 -1.56 -17.08 -4.28
CA VAL A 156 -2.11 -15.72 -4.08
C VAL A 156 -3.51 -15.63 -4.68
N TRP A 157 -3.70 -16.14 -5.91
CA TRP A 157 -5.01 -16.14 -6.53
C TRP A 157 -6.02 -17.04 -5.78
N LYS A 158 -5.61 -18.22 -5.34
CA LYS A 158 -6.46 -19.11 -4.53
C LYS A 158 -6.97 -18.44 -3.25
N ILE A 159 -6.13 -17.65 -2.62
CA ILE A 159 -6.45 -16.97 -1.35
C ILE A 159 -7.25 -15.69 -1.57
N CYS A 160 -6.90 -14.88 -2.57
CA CYS A 160 -7.47 -13.55 -2.81
C CYS A 160 -8.57 -13.54 -3.87
N GLY A 161 -8.50 -14.44 -4.86
CA GLY A 161 -9.43 -14.47 -6.00
C GLY A 161 -10.89 -14.54 -5.62
N PRO A 162 -11.31 -15.43 -4.68
CA PRO A 162 -12.69 -15.50 -4.23
C PRO A 162 -13.22 -14.16 -3.67
N GLY A 163 -12.38 -13.44 -2.90
CA GLY A 163 -12.77 -12.12 -2.39
C GLY A 163 -13.01 -11.09 -3.49
N ILE A 164 -12.25 -11.15 -4.58
CA ILE A 164 -12.41 -10.25 -5.74
C ILE A 164 -13.64 -10.61 -6.58
N LEU A 165 -13.88 -11.92 -6.76
CA LEU A 165 -14.99 -12.40 -7.59
C LEU A 165 -16.35 -12.27 -6.88
N ASN A 166 -16.38 -12.55 -5.57
CA ASN A 166 -17.61 -12.69 -4.82
C ASN A 166 -18.02 -11.42 -4.06
N ASN A 167 -17.10 -10.48 -3.82
CA ASN A 167 -17.38 -9.28 -3.04
C ASN A 167 -17.17 -8.02 -3.89
N TRP A 168 -18.25 -7.29 -4.13
CA TRP A 168 -18.26 -6.10 -4.98
C TRP A 168 -18.24 -4.79 -4.19
N GLY A 169 -18.56 -4.86 -2.89
CA GLY A 169 -18.51 -3.73 -1.96
C GLY A 169 -17.13 -3.51 -1.32
N TYR A 170 -17.07 -2.61 -0.37
CA TYR A 170 -15.86 -2.28 0.37
C TYR A 170 -15.59 -3.28 1.50
N GLY A 171 -14.33 -3.64 1.70
CA GLY A 171 -13.91 -4.58 2.73
C GLY A 171 -13.61 -3.95 4.11
N ALA A 172 -13.73 -2.65 4.29
CA ALA A 172 -13.48 -1.96 5.57
C ALA A 172 -14.24 -0.64 5.66
N SER A 173 -14.65 -0.27 6.87
CA SER A 173 -15.42 0.94 7.18
C SER A 173 -14.72 2.25 6.84
N ASP A 174 -13.37 2.27 6.85
CA ASP A 174 -12.60 3.48 6.56
C ASP A 174 -12.51 3.80 5.05
N ILE A 175 -12.84 2.85 4.18
CA ILE A 175 -12.69 3.02 2.72
C ILE A 175 -13.57 4.15 2.16
N PRO A 176 -14.83 4.34 2.57
CA PRO A 176 -15.62 5.48 2.12
C PRO A 176 -14.97 6.83 2.44
N VAL A 177 -14.30 6.95 3.60
CA VAL A 177 -13.55 8.17 3.97
C VAL A 177 -12.38 8.40 3.02
N HIS A 178 -11.65 7.34 2.66
CA HIS A 178 -10.56 7.43 1.69
C HIS A 178 -11.08 7.74 0.29
N ASN A 179 -12.24 7.24 -0.09
CA ASN A 179 -12.89 7.60 -1.35
C ASN A 179 -13.19 9.11 -1.41
N TYR A 180 -13.75 9.68 -0.34
CA TYR A 180 -13.98 11.13 -0.22
C TYR A 180 -12.69 11.93 -0.39
N TRP A 181 -11.59 11.50 0.22
CA TRP A 181 -10.31 12.20 0.11
C TRP A 181 -9.72 12.14 -1.29
N ILE A 182 -9.88 11.01 -2.00
CA ILE A 182 -9.41 10.88 -3.40
C ILE A 182 -10.30 11.71 -4.33
N ASN A 183 -11.61 11.77 -4.09
CA ASN A 183 -12.51 12.65 -4.83
C ASN A 183 -12.11 14.14 -4.65
N GLY A 184 -11.59 14.52 -3.47
CA GLY A 184 -10.99 15.83 -3.27
C GLY A 184 -9.83 16.14 -4.22
N LEU A 185 -8.98 15.13 -4.54
CA LEU A 185 -7.91 15.29 -5.52
C LEU A 185 -8.46 15.51 -6.95
N ILE A 186 -9.56 14.86 -7.33
CA ILE A 186 -10.20 15.13 -8.63
C ILE A 186 -10.61 16.61 -8.75
N ASP A 187 -10.96 17.24 -7.63
CA ASP A 187 -11.33 18.66 -7.56
C ASP A 187 -10.14 19.60 -7.31
N ASN A 188 -8.91 19.10 -7.46
CA ASN A 188 -7.67 19.81 -7.14
C ASN A 188 -7.65 20.39 -5.70
N ASN A 189 -8.21 19.65 -4.75
CA ASN A 189 -8.26 20.01 -3.33
C ASN A 189 -7.58 18.93 -2.48
N ILE A 190 -6.27 18.82 -2.62
CA ILE A 190 -5.48 17.99 -1.71
C ILE A 190 -5.72 18.44 -0.26
N TYR A 191 -5.80 17.52 0.66
CA TYR A 191 -6.12 17.77 2.08
C TYR A 191 -7.53 18.29 2.32
N VAL A 192 -8.53 17.79 1.58
CA VAL A 192 -9.94 18.18 1.72
C VAL A 192 -10.46 18.00 3.15
N ALA A 193 -10.01 16.97 3.87
CA ALA A 193 -10.34 16.71 5.27
C ALA A 193 -9.26 17.16 6.28
N GLY A 194 -8.31 17.99 5.84
CA GLY A 194 -7.15 18.41 6.62
C GLY A 194 -5.88 17.62 6.28
N ILE A 195 -4.75 18.12 6.77
CA ILE A 195 -3.42 17.59 6.46
C ILE A 195 -3.25 16.19 7.05
N TYR A 196 -2.93 15.24 6.17
CA TYR A 196 -2.71 13.83 6.45
C TYR A 196 -1.70 13.26 5.43
N PRO A 197 -0.98 12.16 5.73
CA PRO A 197 -0.15 11.47 4.74
C PRO A 197 -0.96 10.96 3.53
N MET A 198 -0.82 11.58 2.37
CA MET A 198 -1.66 11.36 1.19
C MET A 198 -1.05 10.39 0.15
N GLY A 199 0.03 9.65 0.48
CA GLY A 199 0.75 8.83 -0.50
C GLY A 199 -0.10 7.78 -1.20
N MET A 200 -0.91 7.04 -0.45
CA MET A 200 -1.86 6.07 -1.04
C MET A 200 -2.89 6.78 -1.93
N HIS A 201 -3.49 7.86 -1.42
CA HIS A 201 -4.54 8.61 -2.12
C HIS A 201 -4.02 9.18 -3.45
N CYS A 202 -2.81 9.78 -3.44
CA CYS A 202 -2.15 10.27 -4.64
C CYS A 202 -1.89 9.16 -5.67
N MET A 203 -1.47 7.97 -5.22
CA MET A 203 -1.25 6.84 -6.11
C MET A 203 -2.56 6.34 -6.72
N LEU A 204 -3.61 6.19 -5.91
CA LEU A 204 -4.91 5.71 -6.39
C LEU A 204 -5.57 6.72 -7.34
N TYR A 205 -5.51 8.01 -7.02
CA TYR A 205 -5.92 9.08 -7.93
C TYR A 205 -5.18 9.01 -9.26
N TYR A 206 -3.84 8.91 -9.21
CA TYR A 206 -3.02 8.78 -10.41
C TYR A 206 -3.45 7.58 -11.28
N LEU A 207 -3.65 6.42 -10.68
CA LEU A 207 -4.10 5.22 -11.41
C LEU A 207 -5.51 5.39 -11.98
N SER A 208 -6.43 5.96 -11.19
CA SER A 208 -7.79 6.24 -11.63
C SER A 208 -7.81 7.12 -12.88
N GLU A 209 -7.09 8.24 -12.86
CA GLU A 209 -7.00 9.18 -13.98
C GLU A 209 -6.28 8.58 -15.19
N MET A 210 -5.11 7.95 -14.99
CA MET A 210 -4.29 7.44 -16.08
C MET A 210 -4.92 6.23 -16.79
N LEU A 211 -5.68 5.41 -16.06
CA LEU A 211 -6.31 4.19 -16.58
C LEU A 211 -7.80 4.39 -16.93
N ASN A 212 -8.37 5.51 -16.58
CA ASN A 212 -9.80 5.81 -16.71
C ASN A 212 -10.67 4.77 -15.98
N ILE A 213 -10.31 4.47 -14.74
CA ILE A 213 -11.03 3.56 -13.85
C ILE A 213 -11.62 4.40 -12.71
N PRO A 214 -12.91 4.28 -12.37
CA PRO A 214 -13.50 5.03 -11.26
C PRO A 214 -12.77 4.81 -9.94
N VAL A 215 -12.71 5.84 -9.10
CA VAL A 215 -12.00 5.81 -7.81
C VAL A 215 -12.50 4.68 -6.92
N TYR A 216 -13.82 4.49 -6.81
CA TYR A 216 -14.40 3.45 -5.97
C TYR A 216 -13.98 2.03 -6.42
N VAL A 217 -13.82 1.80 -7.74
CA VAL A 217 -13.32 0.53 -8.27
C VAL A 217 -11.85 0.35 -7.93
N THR A 218 -11.06 1.42 -8.09
CA THR A 218 -9.64 1.41 -7.75
C THR A 218 -9.44 1.08 -6.27
N LEU A 219 -10.16 1.73 -5.36
CA LEU A 219 -10.12 1.44 -3.92
C LEU A 219 -10.53 0.02 -3.60
N ARG A 220 -11.59 -0.48 -4.26
CA ARG A 220 -12.11 -1.82 -4.02
C ARG A 220 -11.17 -2.94 -4.46
N LEU A 221 -10.41 -2.75 -5.54
CA LEU A 221 -9.59 -3.80 -6.13
C LEU A 221 -8.09 -3.70 -5.80
N PHE A 222 -7.61 -2.52 -5.42
CA PHE A 222 -6.16 -2.28 -5.29
C PHE A 222 -5.51 -3.07 -4.14
N TRP A 223 -6.27 -3.51 -3.13
CA TRP A 223 -5.73 -4.35 -2.05
C TRP A 223 -5.05 -5.62 -2.56
N PHE A 224 -5.56 -6.21 -3.65
CA PHE A 224 -4.91 -7.37 -4.28
C PHE A 224 -3.56 -7.00 -4.89
N VAL A 225 -3.48 -5.86 -5.58
CA VAL A 225 -2.22 -5.34 -6.14
C VAL A 225 -1.23 -5.10 -5.00
N GLN A 226 -1.68 -4.42 -3.95
CA GLN A 226 -0.90 -4.13 -2.74
C GLN A 226 -0.35 -5.40 -2.09
N PHE A 227 -1.19 -6.39 -1.81
CA PHE A 227 -0.77 -7.65 -1.18
C PHE A 227 0.19 -8.46 -2.06
N SER A 228 -0.10 -8.57 -3.35
CA SER A 228 0.78 -9.30 -4.28
C SER A 228 2.14 -8.62 -4.45
N ILE A 229 2.17 -7.29 -4.52
CA ILE A 229 3.43 -6.53 -4.58
C ILE A 229 4.21 -6.64 -3.27
N LEU A 230 3.53 -6.68 -2.12
CA LEU A 230 4.19 -6.92 -0.83
C LEU A 230 4.94 -8.26 -0.83
N ALA A 231 4.30 -9.33 -1.34
CA ALA A 231 4.95 -10.62 -1.52
C ALA A 231 6.17 -10.55 -2.48
N VAL A 232 6.04 -9.81 -3.59
CA VAL A 232 7.16 -9.59 -4.53
C VAL A 232 8.32 -8.81 -3.87
N ILE A 233 8.02 -7.84 -3.02
CA ILE A 233 9.04 -7.08 -2.27
C ILE A 233 9.79 -7.98 -1.28
N ILE A 234 9.08 -8.84 -0.54
CA ILE A 234 9.70 -9.86 0.32
C ILE A 234 10.64 -10.74 -0.50
N LEU A 235 10.16 -11.23 -1.66
CA LEU A 235 10.99 -12.04 -2.56
C LEU A 235 12.23 -11.28 -3.04
N ALA A 236 12.06 -10.06 -3.50
CA ALA A 236 13.16 -9.26 -4.02
C ALA A 236 14.20 -8.95 -2.94
N PHE A 237 13.75 -8.61 -1.73
CA PHE A 237 14.61 -8.37 -0.57
C PHE A 237 15.43 -9.63 -0.23
N LEU A 238 14.76 -10.77 -0.05
CA LEU A 238 15.43 -12.01 0.30
C LEU A 238 16.34 -12.53 -0.82
N LYS A 239 15.94 -12.40 -2.10
CA LYS A 239 16.82 -12.74 -3.24
C LYS A 239 18.04 -11.84 -3.36
N ALA A 240 17.95 -10.60 -2.89
CA ALA A 240 19.11 -9.71 -2.83
C ALA A 240 20.05 -10.08 -1.69
N TYR A 241 19.48 -10.52 -0.55
CA TYR A 241 20.19 -10.80 0.69
C TYR A 241 20.71 -12.24 0.79
N CYS A 242 19.86 -13.26 0.56
CA CYS A 242 20.19 -14.67 0.74
C CYS A 242 21.18 -15.15 -0.32
N LYS A 243 22.13 -15.99 0.11
CA LYS A 243 23.06 -16.70 -0.78
C LYS A 243 22.43 -17.95 -1.37
N THR A 244 21.45 -18.55 -0.68
CA THR A 244 20.78 -19.80 -1.07
C THR A 244 19.57 -19.51 -1.93
N ARG A 245 19.52 -20.07 -3.14
CA ARG A 245 18.62 -19.68 -4.22
C ARG A 245 17.13 -19.81 -3.89
N PHE A 246 16.70 -20.90 -3.22
CA PHE A 246 15.29 -21.25 -3.06
C PHE A 246 14.68 -20.87 -1.71
N ILE A 247 15.49 -20.51 -0.71
CA ILE A 247 15.01 -20.05 0.60
C ILE A 247 14.01 -18.87 0.51
N PRO A 248 14.20 -17.85 -0.36
CA PRO A 248 13.23 -16.79 -0.51
C PRO A 248 11.81 -17.28 -0.82
N TYR A 249 11.65 -18.34 -1.61
CA TYR A 249 10.33 -18.91 -1.93
C TYR A 249 9.69 -19.58 -0.73
N LEU A 250 10.49 -20.27 0.09
CA LEU A 250 10.00 -20.87 1.34
C LEU A 250 9.39 -19.78 2.25
N SER A 251 10.08 -18.67 2.42
CA SER A 251 9.60 -17.54 3.23
C SER A 251 8.31 -16.92 2.68
N ILE A 252 8.18 -16.77 1.37
CA ILE A 252 6.96 -16.25 0.76
C ILE A 252 5.80 -17.21 0.95
N LEU A 253 6.00 -18.50 0.72
CA LEU A 253 4.97 -19.50 0.93
C LEU A 253 4.48 -19.48 2.39
N MET A 254 5.41 -19.28 3.34
CA MET A 254 5.06 -19.08 4.73
C MET A 254 4.23 -17.80 4.93
N PHE A 255 4.61 -16.68 4.33
CA PHE A 255 3.87 -15.42 4.44
C PHE A 255 2.46 -15.50 3.85
N ILE A 256 2.31 -16.06 2.63
CA ILE A 256 1.02 -16.02 1.92
C ILE A 256 0.07 -17.12 2.39
N GLY A 257 0.58 -18.33 2.62
CA GLY A 257 -0.23 -19.54 2.63
C GLY A 257 -0.46 -20.18 3.99
N ALA A 258 0.36 -19.91 5.00
CA ALA A 258 0.32 -20.66 6.23
C ALA A 258 -0.84 -20.29 7.16
N LYS A 259 -1.59 -21.29 7.64
CA LYS A 259 -2.58 -21.14 8.72
C LYS A 259 -1.96 -20.81 10.09
N TRP A 260 -0.66 -20.73 10.18
CA TRP A 260 0.05 -20.42 11.44
C TRP A 260 -0.27 -19.05 12.00
N PHE A 261 -0.55 -18.10 11.13
CA PHE A 261 -0.90 -16.75 11.53
C PHE A 261 -2.40 -16.64 11.84
N ASN A 262 -2.72 -15.89 12.88
CA ASN A 262 -4.09 -15.60 13.28
C ASN A 262 -4.86 -14.90 12.14
N GLY A 263 -6.16 -15.12 12.07
CA GLY A 263 -7.06 -14.43 11.14
C GLY A 263 -6.96 -12.91 11.21
N LEU A 264 -6.79 -12.34 12.41
CA LEU A 264 -6.60 -10.90 12.63
C LEU A 264 -5.38 -10.34 11.89
N THR A 265 -4.30 -11.11 11.78
CA THR A 265 -3.08 -10.71 11.08
C THR A 265 -3.32 -10.39 9.61
N TYR A 266 -4.28 -11.04 8.98
CA TYR A 266 -4.56 -10.88 7.54
C TYR A 266 -5.84 -10.12 7.23
N SER A 267 -6.69 -9.86 8.23
CA SER A 267 -7.99 -9.24 8.03
C SER A 267 -7.90 -7.91 7.25
N ARG A 268 -6.89 -7.12 7.53
CA ARG A 268 -6.70 -5.82 6.90
C ARG A 268 -6.10 -5.88 5.50
N TYR A 269 -5.40 -6.98 5.13
CA TYR A 269 -4.86 -7.13 3.76
C TYR A 269 -5.95 -7.27 2.68
N GLY A 270 -7.18 -7.57 3.07
CA GLY A 270 -8.33 -7.60 2.17
C GLY A 270 -8.96 -6.24 1.89
N ALA A 271 -8.34 -5.14 2.34
CA ALA A 271 -8.81 -3.78 2.11
C ALA A 271 -7.67 -2.86 1.66
N THR A 272 -7.98 -1.85 0.87
CA THR A 272 -7.01 -0.84 0.42
C THR A 272 -6.91 0.25 1.49
N LEU A 273 -5.89 0.17 2.33
CA LEU A 273 -5.72 1.08 3.46
C LEU A 273 -4.31 1.69 3.46
N PRO A 274 -4.14 2.93 3.97
CA PRO A 274 -2.87 3.64 3.96
C PRO A 274 -1.74 2.92 4.70
N GLN A 275 -2.04 2.26 5.84
CA GLN A 275 -1.08 1.50 6.62
C GLN A 275 -0.51 0.34 5.81
N GLU A 276 -1.36 -0.49 5.22
CA GLU A 276 -0.94 -1.65 4.44
C GLU A 276 -0.24 -1.24 3.14
N TYR A 277 -0.60 -0.07 2.60
CA TYR A 277 0.11 0.52 1.47
C TYR A 277 1.52 0.98 1.85
N GLY A 278 1.69 1.63 3.00
CA GLY A 278 2.98 2.11 3.48
C GLY A 278 3.97 0.97 3.80
N MET A 279 3.46 -0.21 4.18
CA MET A 279 4.29 -1.41 4.38
C MET A 279 5.12 -1.80 3.16
N LEU A 280 4.69 -1.43 1.95
CA LEU A 280 5.44 -1.65 0.70
C LEU A 280 6.84 -1.00 0.73
N TYR A 281 7.05 0.03 1.54
CA TYR A 281 8.28 0.81 1.56
C TYR A 281 9.22 0.47 2.71
N ILE A 282 8.78 -0.33 3.68
CA ILE A 282 9.58 -0.73 4.85
C ILE A 282 10.81 -1.55 4.41
N LEU A 283 10.60 -2.68 3.74
CA LEU A 283 11.72 -3.54 3.30
C LEU A 283 12.66 -2.87 2.29
N PRO A 284 12.21 -2.07 1.30
CA PRO A 284 13.10 -1.26 0.49
C PRO A 284 13.98 -0.32 1.30
N SER A 285 13.45 0.35 2.33
CA SER A 285 14.22 1.23 3.21
C SER A 285 15.32 0.47 3.95
N ILE A 286 14.96 -0.67 4.51
CA ILE A 286 15.91 -1.57 5.21
C ILE A 286 16.98 -2.07 4.24
N PHE A 287 16.58 -2.50 3.05
CA PHE A 287 17.50 -2.99 2.03
C PHE A 287 18.57 -1.94 1.69
N PHE A 288 18.14 -0.72 1.40
CA PHE A 288 19.07 0.34 1.03
C PHE A 288 20.00 0.75 2.19
N ALA A 289 19.50 0.76 3.43
CA ALA A 289 20.33 1.01 4.59
C ALA A 289 21.40 -0.09 4.80
N MET A 290 21.02 -1.36 4.71
CA MET A 290 21.95 -2.48 4.86
C MET A 290 23.00 -2.53 3.74
N GLU A 291 22.58 -2.31 2.49
CA GLU A 291 23.47 -2.29 1.33
C GLU A 291 24.46 -1.10 1.37
N PHE A 292 24.07 0.02 1.98
CA PHE A 292 25.00 1.11 2.24
C PHE A 292 26.16 0.66 3.10
N PHE A 293 25.92 -0.01 4.23
CA PHE A 293 26.99 -0.47 5.12
C PHE A 293 27.91 -1.47 4.41
N ARG A 294 27.34 -2.46 3.74
CA ARG A 294 28.10 -3.48 3.01
C ARG A 294 28.97 -2.87 1.90
N THR A 295 28.37 -2.08 1.04
CA THR A 295 29.06 -1.49 -0.12
C THR A 295 30.11 -0.46 0.32
N ARG A 296 29.81 0.31 1.38
CA ARG A 296 30.77 1.30 1.90
C ARG A 296 32.00 0.64 2.48
N GLU A 297 31.87 -0.48 3.15
CA GLU A 297 33.02 -1.25 3.65
C GLU A 297 33.88 -1.76 2.49
N GLU A 298 33.29 -2.30 1.43
CA GLU A 298 34.00 -2.75 0.23
C GLU A 298 34.75 -1.57 -0.45
N GLU A 299 34.10 -0.41 -0.58
CA GLU A 299 34.65 0.80 -1.15
C GLU A 299 35.85 1.32 -0.34
N LEU A 300 35.74 1.32 1.00
CA LEU A 300 36.85 1.75 1.88
C LEU A 300 38.04 0.79 1.78
N LYS A 301 37.79 -0.53 1.74
CA LYS A 301 38.86 -1.53 1.50
C LYS A 301 39.55 -1.34 0.14
N ALA A 302 38.80 -0.88 -0.87
CA ALA A 302 39.33 -0.55 -2.19
C ALA A 302 39.95 0.86 -2.29
N GLY A 303 40.06 1.60 -1.18
CA GLY A 303 40.61 2.96 -1.14
C GLY A 303 39.70 4.04 -1.77
N ILE A 304 38.43 3.73 -2.03
CA ILE A 304 37.48 4.66 -2.64
C ILE A 304 36.86 5.51 -1.53
N ASN A 305 37.29 6.77 -1.44
CA ASN A 305 36.76 7.71 -0.44
C ASN A 305 36.12 8.95 -1.12
N ARG A 306 35.21 8.74 -2.07
CA ARG A 306 34.54 9.80 -2.80
C ARG A 306 33.07 9.89 -2.37
N LEU A 307 32.45 11.10 -2.42
CA LEU A 307 31.01 11.28 -2.21
C LEU A 307 30.18 10.60 -3.32
N ARG A 308 30.64 10.71 -4.57
CA ARG A 308 29.98 10.07 -5.73
C ARG A 308 30.43 8.62 -5.89
N CYS A 309 29.97 7.76 -5.01
CA CYS A 309 30.26 6.33 -5.03
C CYS A 309 28.95 5.51 -5.00
N THR A 310 29.05 4.20 -5.13
CA THR A 310 27.88 3.32 -5.17
C THR A 310 27.11 3.33 -3.85
N SER A 311 27.83 3.36 -2.72
CA SER A 311 27.20 3.43 -1.39
C SER A 311 26.35 4.68 -1.19
N SER A 312 26.75 5.83 -1.72
CA SER A 312 25.95 7.06 -1.64
C SER A 312 24.63 6.95 -2.40
N TRP A 313 24.56 6.20 -3.50
CA TRP A 313 23.31 5.94 -4.20
C TRP A 313 22.35 5.06 -3.40
N TYR A 314 22.86 4.14 -2.58
CA TYR A 314 22.03 3.40 -1.65
C TYR A 314 21.43 4.31 -0.57
N LEU A 315 22.16 5.32 -0.09
CA LEU A 315 21.59 6.32 0.84
C LEU A 315 20.51 7.19 0.18
N VAL A 316 20.65 7.50 -1.11
CA VAL A 316 19.56 8.15 -1.86
C VAL A 316 18.35 7.21 -1.92
N GLY A 317 18.54 5.94 -2.25
CA GLY A 317 17.45 4.93 -2.21
C GLY A 317 16.79 4.84 -0.83
N PHE A 318 17.58 4.86 0.25
CA PHE A 318 17.07 4.92 1.62
C PHE A 318 16.26 6.18 1.86
N ALA A 319 16.77 7.37 1.50
CA ALA A 319 16.05 8.62 1.68
C ALA A 319 14.69 8.62 0.96
N LEU A 320 14.63 8.13 -0.27
CA LEU A 320 13.39 8.06 -1.04
C LEU A 320 12.41 7.04 -0.45
N SER A 321 12.86 5.83 -0.13
CA SER A 321 11.97 4.78 0.41
C SER A 321 11.48 5.09 1.83
N PHE A 322 12.35 5.62 2.69
CA PHE A 322 11.96 6.01 4.03
C PHE A 322 11.00 7.22 4.02
N SER A 323 11.17 8.18 3.10
CA SER A 323 10.20 9.27 2.94
C SER A 323 8.83 8.75 2.53
N LEU A 324 8.77 7.71 1.70
CA LEU A 324 7.51 7.09 1.27
C LEU A 324 6.74 6.45 2.42
N THR A 325 7.41 5.90 3.45
CA THR A 325 6.71 5.38 4.64
C THR A 325 5.93 6.49 5.33
N LEU A 326 6.56 7.64 5.55
CA LEU A 326 5.93 8.79 6.20
C LEU A 326 4.86 9.46 5.34
N THR A 327 5.09 9.53 4.03
CA THR A 327 4.10 10.07 3.09
C THR A 327 2.85 9.19 3.01
N SER A 328 2.96 7.89 3.32
CA SER A 328 1.85 6.94 3.28
C SER A 328 1.11 6.83 4.61
N HIS A 329 1.82 6.57 5.72
CA HIS A 329 1.20 6.43 7.04
C HIS A 329 2.23 6.54 8.17
N PHE A 330 1.84 7.11 9.31
CA PHE A 330 2.73 7.30 10.46
C PHE A 330 3.30 6.00 11.02
N TYR A 331 2.46 4.98 11.18
CA TYR A 331 2.89 3.73 11.79
C TYR A 331 4.02 3.09 11.00
N ASP A 332 3.97 3.15 9.67
CA ASP A 332 5.04 2.62 8.82
C ASP A 332 6.37 3.32 9.08
N THR A 333 6.33 4.62 9.34
CA THR A 333 7.53 5.39 9.69
C THR A 333 8.08 4.98 11.05
N ILE A 334 7.20 4.79 12.05
CA ILE A 334 7.61 4.30 13.38
C ILE A 334 8.26 2.93 13.25
N ILE A 335 7.64 2.02 12.50
CA ILE A 335 8.16 0.67 12.27
C ILE A 335 9.49 0.70 11.53
N ALA A 336 9.57 1.46 10.45
CA ALA A 336 10.83 1.66 9.72
C ALA A 336 11.91 2.29 10.62
N GLY A 337 11.53 3.23 11.49
CA GLY A 337 12.41 3.82 12.50
C GLY A 337 12.91 2.80 13.52
N VAL A 338 12.04 1.94 14.05
CA VAL A 338 12.40 0.84 14.96
C VAL A 338 13.42 -0.09 14.29
N ILE A 339 13.20 -0.43 13.01
CA ILE A 339 14.15 -1.27 12.27
C ILE A 339 15.47 -0.53 12.05
N CYS A 340 15.44 0.78 11.81
CA CYS A 340 16.67 1.59 11.75
C CYS A 340 17.45 1.59 13.07
N VAL A 341 16.75 1.59 14.22
CA VAL A 341 17.40 1.39 15.53
C VAL A 341 18.04 -0.01 15.61
N GLY A 342 17.33 -1.04 15.17
CA GLY A 342 17.89 -2.39 15.04
C GLY A 342 19.15 -2.43 14.17
N ILE A 343 19.13 -1.74 13.01
CA ILE A 343 20.30 -1.60 12.11
C ILE A 343 21.43 -0.85 12.81
N ALA A 344 21.15 0.24 13.51
CA ALA A 344 22.18 0.99 14.24
C ALA A 344 22.89 0.13 15.29
N ILE A 345 22.16 -0.74 15.99
CA ILE A 345 22.73 -1.66 17.00
C ILE A 345 23.44 -2.83 16.31
N GLY A 346 22.82 -3.48 15.33
CA GLY A 346 23.40 -4.62 14.62
C GLY A 346 24.68 -4.27 13.84
N TYR A 347 24.70 -3.10 13.23
CA TYR A 347 25.87 -2.53 12.54
C TYR A 347 26.69 -1.59 13.43
N GLY A 348 26.58 -1.65 14.74
CA GLY A 348 27.19 -0.71 15.69
C GLY A 348 28.68 -0.49 15.48
N TYR A 349 29.41 -1.53 15.06
CA TYR A 349 30.83 -1.42 14.74
C TYR A 349 31.12 -0.37 13.64
N TRP A 350 30.29 -0.33 12.60
CA TRP A 350 30.41 0.64 11.49
C TRP A 350 29.63 1.92 11.75
N PHE A 351 28.40 1.78 12.27
CA PHE A 351 27.44 2.88 12.39
C PHE A 351 28.01 4.07 13.19
N PHE A 352 28.68 3.81 14.30
CA PHE A 352 29.25 4.85 15.17
C PHE A 352 30.60 5.40 14.70
N THR A 353 31.05 5.09 13.50
CA THR A 353 32.18 5.79 12.89
C THR A 353 31.69 7.04 12.15
N GLY A 354 32.43 8.17 12.21
CA GLY A 354 32.00 9.43 11.62
C GLY A 354 31.65 9.36 10.13
N GLN A 355 32.29 8.46 9.38
CA GLN A 355 32.02 8.28 7.95
C GLN A 355 30.65 7.66 7.64
N TYR A 356 30.14 6.80 8.51
CA TYR A 356 28.84 6.16 8.35
C TYR A 356 27.73 6.98 9.02
N PHE A 357 27.97 7.38 10.28
CA PHE A 357 26.97 8.08 11.09
C PHE A 357 26.47 9.37 10.42
N CYS A 358 27.41 10.29 10.05
CA CYS A 358 26.99 11.55 9.44
C CYS A 358 26.24 11.36 8.13
N ARG A 359 26.65 10.38 7.31
CA ARG A 359 25.98 10.12 6.02
C ARG A 359 24.56 9.56 6.21
N VAL A 360 24.38 8.62 7.16
CA VAL A 360 23.07 8.06 7.48
C VAL A 360 22.15 9.11 8.09
N MET A 361 22.67 9.93 9.03
CA MET A 361 21.91 11.01 9.65
C MET A 361 21.44 12.04 8.62
N VAL A 362 22.31 12.49 7.74
CA VAL A 362 21.94 13.42 6.66
C VAL A 362 20.87 12.80 5.75
N SER A 363 21.01 11.52 5.39
CA SER A 363 20.03 10.83 4.58
C SER A 363 18.69 10.70 5.29
N GLY A 364 18.67 10.39 6.60
CA GLY A 364 17.45 10.34 7.40
C GLY A 364 16.75 11.70 7.50
N ILE A 365 17.51 12.78 7.75
CA ILE A 365 16.98 14.15 7.73
C ILE A 365 16.37 14.48 6.36
N CYS A 366 17.08 14.17 5.27
CA CYS A 366 16.56 14.37 3.91
C CYS A 366 15.26 13.60 3.67
N SER A 367 15.12 12.38 4.21
CA SER A 367 13.89 11.58 4.11
C SER A 367 12.70 12.30 4.74
N ILE A 368 12.88 12.82 5.95
CA ILE A 368 11.85 13.55 6.68
C ILE A 368 11.48 14.83 5.91
N LEU A 369 12.48 15.59 5.46
CA LEU A 369 12.25 16.79 4.68
C LEU A 369 11.44 16.53 3.41
N LEU A 370 11.81 15.49 2.66
CA LEU A 370 11.10 15.12 1.43
C LEU A 370 9.64 14.76 1.68
N ALA A 371 9.33 14.06 2.77
CA ALA A 371 7.97 13.67 3.11
C ALA A 371 7.12 14.84 3.62
N PHE A 372 7.70 15.70 4.46
CA PHE A 372 6.96 16.79 5.11
C PHE A 372 6.81 18.04 4.23
N LEU A 373 7.64 18.22 3.22
CA LEU A 373 7.64 19.46 2.44
C LEU A 373 6.26 19.79 1.82
N PRO A 374 5.53 18.85 1.20
CA PRO A 374 4.18 19.12 0.69
C PRO A 374 3.17 19.47 1.80
N MET A 375 3.23 18.75 2.93
CA MET A 375 2.36 18.99 4.09
C MET A 375 2.67 20.34 4.73
N ALA A 376 3.95 20.70 4.85
CA ALA A 376 4.37 21.99 5.38
C ALA A 376 3.92 23.15 4.50
N ALA A 377 4.06 23.02 3.17
CA ALA A 377 3.56 24.02 2.23
C ALA A 377 2.05 24.24 2.40
N ALA A 378 1.26 23.17 2.45
CA ALA A 378 -0.19 23.25 2.66
C ALA A 378 -0.57 23.86 4.03
N PHE A 379 0.15 23.49 5.10
CA PHE A 379 -0.12 24.04 6.43
C PHE A 379 0.17 25.54 6.50
N LEU A 380 1.28 25.96 5.92
CA LEU A 380 1.67 27.37 5.92
C LEU A 380 0.76 28.23 5.02
N THR A 381 0.06 27.62 4.07
CA THR A 381 -0.99 28.27 3.25
C THR A 381 -2.38 28.24 3.90
N GLY A 382 -2.51 27.74 5.14
CA GLY A 382 -3.73 27.83 5.94
C GLY A 382 -4.58 26.56 6.01
N LYS A 383 -4.14 25.43 5.46
CA LYS A 383 -4.86 24.14 5.63
C LYS A 383 -4.78 23.67 7.08
N SER A 384 -5.91 23.20 7.62
CA SER A 384 -6.00 22.63 8.96
C SER A 384 -5.39 21.25 9.06
N LEU A 385 -5.08 20.79 10.29
CA LEU A 385 -4.66 19.41 10.55
C LEU A 385 -5.87 18.48 10.60
N GLN A 386 -5.74 17.29 10.06
CA GLN A 386 -6.74 16.23 10.17
C GLN A 386 -6.76 15.66 11.61
N GLY A 387 -7.95 15.20 12.08
CA GLY A 387 -8.17 14.75 13.46
C GLY A 387 -7.19 13.68 13.98
N SER A 388 -6.73 12.77 13.12
CA SER A 388 -5.74 11.74 13.50
C SER A 388 -4.37 12.29 13.88
N MET A 389 -4.01 13.51 13.41
CA MET A 389 -2.77 14.19 13.81
C MET A 389 -2.82 14.55 15.31
N TYR A 390 -3.97 14.99 15.80
CA TYR A 390 -4.18 15.29 17.22
C TYR A 390 -4.14 14.02 18.07
N TRP A 391 -4.66 12.91 17.55
CA TRP A 391 -4.59 11.64 18.26
C TRP A 391 -3.14 11.17 18.46
N ALA A 392 -2.31 11.24 17.44
CA ALA A 392 -0.90 10.89 17.53
C ALA A 392 -0.17 11.70 18.60
N MET A 393 -0.48 13.00 18.72
CA MET A 393 0.09 13.86 19.76
C MET A 393 -0.51 13.60 21.15
N ASN A 394 -1.76 13.16 21.23
CA ASN A 394 -2.39 12.76 22.48
C ASN A 394 -1.69 11.59 23.18
N VAL A 395 -1.23 10.60 22.40
CA VAL A 395 -0.49 9.43 22.90
C VAL A 395 0.75 9.82 23.70
N ILE A 396 1.41 10.93 23.31
CA ILE A 396 2.60 11.46 24.00
C ILE A 396 2.28 12.61 24.98
N GLY A 397 0.99 12.84 25.27
CA GLY A 397 0.54 13.87 26.21
C GLY A 397 0.72 15.32 25.74
N LEU A 398 0.85 15.55 24.43
CA LEU A 398 1.12 16.86 23.84
C LEU A 398 -0.02 17.35 22.93
N ARG A 399 -1.25 16.88 23.15
CA ARG A 399 -2.41 17.20 22.30
C ARG A 399 -2.63 18.71 22.15
N ASP A 400 -2.58 19.46 23.21
CA ASP A 400 -2.86 20.92 23.22
C ASP A 400 -1.79 21.71 22.48
N TYR A 401 -0.60 21.15 22.34
CA TYR A 401 0.52 21.76 21.62
C TYR A 401 0.64 21.30 20.16
N THR A 402 -0.28 20.46 19.67
CA THR A 402 -0.19 19.84 18.32
C THR A 402 0.05 20.87 17.22
N VAL A 403 -0.76 21.93 17.16
CA VAL A 403 -0.64 22.97 16.14
C VAL A 403 0.69 23.73 16.24
N LEU A 404 1.10 24.07 17.48
CA LEU A 404 2.37 24.77 17.72
C LEU A 404 3.58 23.91 17.30
N ILE A 405 3.59 22.65 17.72
CA ILE A 405 4.66 21.71 17.38
C ILE A 405 4.72 21.49 15.87
N PHE A 406 3.56 21.28 15.22
CA PHE A 406 3.52 21.11 13.78
C PHE A 406 4.00 22.37 13.04
N ARG A 407 3.65 23.56 13.52
CA ARG A 407 4.16 24.85 12.98
C ARG A 407 5.67 24.96 13.09
N ILE A 408 6.24 24.59 14.25
CA ILE A 408 7.70 24.57 14.46
C ILE A 408 8.37 23.59 13.49
N ILE A 409 7.82 22.39 13.35
CA ILE A 409 8.31 21.38 12.41
C ILE A 409 8.27 21.93 10.98
N CYS A 410 7.15 22.50 10.54
CA CYS A 410 7.01 23.05 9.19
C CYS A 410 8.02 24.18 8.91
N LEU A 411 8.17 25.11 9.82
CA LEU A 411 9.14 26.20 9.68
C LEU A 411 10.58 25.67 9.65
N THR A 412 10.88 24.68 10.48
CA THR A 412 12.20 24.02 10.49
C THR A 412 12.44 23.30 9.16
N VAL A 413 11.47 22.54 8.65
CA VAL A 413 11.55 21.84 7.36
C VAL A 413 11.82 22.82 6.22
N VAL A 414 11.04 23.90 6.14
CA VAL A 414 11.22 24.93 5.10
C VAL A 414 12.58 25.63 5.27
N GLY A 415 12.94 26.02 6.48
CA GLY A 415 14.22 26.69 6.76
C GLY A 415 15.43 25.82 6.43
N VAL A 416 15.44 24.54 6.84
CA VAL A 416 16.51 23.60 6.55
C VAL A 416 16.59 23.28 5.06
N THR A 417 15.45 23.15 4.37
CA THR A 417 15.41 22.91 2.92
C THR A 417 15.96 24.13 2.16
N ALA A 418 15.50 25.34 2.48
CA ALA A 418 15.99 26.56 1.86
C ALA A 418 17.48 26.79 2.15
N GLY A 419 17.90 26.62 3.41
CA GLY A 419 19.29 26.69 3.81
C GLY A 419 20.17 25.66 3.13
N GLY A 420 19.69 24.42 3.02
CA GLY A 420 20.37 23.33 2.30
C GLY A 420 20.55 23.65 0.82
N ILE A 421 19.51 24.11 0.13
CA ILE A 421 19.57 24.54 -1.27
C ILE A 421 20.57 25.67 -1.44
N PHE A 422 20.52 26.67 -0.56
CA PHE A 422 21.47 27.80 -0.58
C PHE A 422 22.91 27.36 -0.39
N LEU A 423 23.17 26.45 0.57
CA LEU A 423 24.52 25.91 0.84
C LEU A 423 25.04 25.11 -0.35
N VAL A 424 24.20 24.26 -0.96
CA VAL A 424 24.54 23.50 -2.17
C VAL A 424 24.85 24.46 -3.32
N TYR A 425 24.01 25.44 -3.57
CA TYR A 425 24.22 26.47 -4.61
C TYR A 425 25.55 27.23 -4.37
N ARG A 426 25.80 27.69 -3.13
CA ARG A 426 27.04 28.38 -2.76
C ARG A 426 28.26 27.45 -2.91
N GLY A 427 28.14 26.17 -2.57
CA GLY A 427 29.19 25.18 -2.70
C GLY A 427 29.55 24.87 -4.16
N ILE A 428 28.55 24.75 -5.03
CA ILE A 428 28.75 24.60 -6.48
C ILE A 428 29.48 25.82 -7.05
N ARG A 429 28.98 27.02 -6.72
CA ARG A 429 29.57 28.29 -7.20
C ARG A 429 31.00 28.49 -6.76
N LYS A 430 31.38 27.98 -5.58
CA LYS A 430 32.76 28.10 -5.03
C LYS A 430 33.70 26.94 -5.38
N GLY A 431 33.23 25.95 -6.18
CA GLY A 431 34.02 24.76 -6.55
C GLY A 431 34.42 23.85 -5.37
N LYS A 432 33.79 24.03 -4.18
CA LYS A 432 34.20 23.37 -2.92
C LYS A 432 33.53 22.04 -2.64
N ILE A 433 32.61 21.55 -3.51
CA ILE A 433 31.85 20.30 -3.24
C ILE A 433 32.68 19.03 -3.53
N THR A 434 33.82 19.15 -4.17
CA THR A 434 34.61 17.98 -4.58
C THR A 434 35.37 17.29 -3.45
N ASP A 435 35.65 17.97 -2.31
CA ASP A 435 36.56 17.45 -1.25
C ASP A 435 35.95 17.37 0.16
N ALA A 436 34.60 17.37 0.29
CA ALA A 436 33.96 17.30 1.61
C ALA A 436 34.26 15.99 2.38
N ASP A 437 34.68 14.92 1.68
CA ASP A 437 35.01 13.62 2.29
C ASP A 437 36.37 13.63 3.07
N GLN A 438 37.27 14.54 2.78
CA GLN A 438 38.56 14.63 3.51
C GLN A 438 38.41 15.26 4.89
N LYS A 439 37.30 15.96 5.17
CA LYS A 439 37.09 16.69 6.44
C LYS A 439 36.22 15.97 7.46
N ILE A 440 35.74 14.76 7.19
CA ILE A 440 35.11 13.95 8.24
C ILE A 440 36.21 13.49 9.18
N ARG A 441 36.33 14.19 10.30
CA ARG A 441 37.28 13.85 11.35
C ARG A 441 37.11 12.40 11.75
N HIS A 442 38.18 11.61 11.69
CA HIS A 442 38.17 10.31 12.34
C HIS A 442 37.89 10.53 13.83
N TYR A 443 36.81 9.92 14.35
CA TYR A 443 36.62 9.89 15.80
C TYR A 443 37.83 9.25 16.44
N HIS A 444 38.24 9.82 17.57
CA HIS A 444 39.31 9.25 18.37
C HIS A 444 38.96 7.79 18.72
N ILE A 445 39.92 6.88 18.75
CA ILE A 445 39.73 5.46 19.03
C ILE A 445 38.92 5.25 20.31
N VAL A 446 39.17 6.03 21.36
CA VAL A 446 38.43 5.97 22.64
C VAL A 446 36.94 6.22 22.43
N VAL A 447 36.56 7.23 21.63
CA VAL A 447 35.13 7.51 21.33
C VAL A 447 34.50 6.36 20.55
N LYS A 448 35.21 5.75 19.61
CA LYS A 448 34.73 4.56 18.88
C LYS A 448 34.45 3.38 19.82
N VAL A 449 35.38 3.11 20.74
CA VAL A 449 35.25 2.04 21.74
C VAL A 449 34.08 2.31 22.64
N LEU A 450 33.94 3.53 23.18
CA LEU A 450 32.82 3.91 24.06
C LEU A 450 31.47 3.75 23.35
N LEU A 451 31.34 4.25 22.11
CA LEU A 451 30.11 4.12 21.33
C LEU A 451 29.78 2.66 21.03
N GLN A 452 30.79 1.84 20.78
CA GLN A 452 30.63 0.39 20.60
C GLN A 452 30.15 -0.29 21.90
N MET A 453 30.73 0.07 23.05
CA MET A 453 30.29 -0.44 24.36
C MET A 453 28.85 -0.06 24.67
N ILE A 454 28.46 1.18 24.37
CA ILE A 454 27.06 1.64 24.49
C ILE A 454 26.13 0.80 23.61
N SER A 455 26.50 0.56 22.35
CA SER A 455 25.69 -0.27 21.42
C SER A 455 25.50 -1.69 21.96
N TRP A 456 26.57 -2.32 22.49
CA TRP A 456 26.48 -3.64 23.12
C TRP A 456 25.69 -3.62 24.44
N GLY A 457 25.80 -2.55 25.22
CA GLY A 457 25.00 -2.34 26.42
C GLY A 457 23.50 -2.24 26.11
N ILE A 458 23.12 -1.51 25.06
CA ILE A 458 21.75 -1.40 24.58
C ILE A 458 21.23 -2.77 24.11
N LEU A 459 22.02 -3.52 23.34
CA LEU A 459 21.69 -4.88 22.90
C LEU A 459 21.45 -5.80 24.12
N ALA A 460 22.38 -5.80 25.08
CA ALA A 460 22.25 -6.58 26.30
C ALA A 460 20.99 -6.19 27.11
N GLY A 461 20.71 -4.89 27.20
CA GLY A 461 19.48 -4.36 27.83
C GLY A 461 18.20 -4.87 27.15
N ILE A 462 18.13 -4.81 25.81
CA ILE A 462 16.99 -5.31 25.04
C ILE A 462 16.81 -6.82 25.26
N LEU A 463 17.87 -7.60 25.23
CA LEU A 463 17.82 -9.05 25.45
C LEU A 463 17.42 -9.39 26.89
N TYR A 464 17.92 -8.62 27.88
CA TYR A 464 17.52 -8.77 29.28
C TYR A 464 16.02 -8.46 29.47
N MET A 465 15.51 -7.38 28.88
CA MET A 465 14.08 -7.04 28.92
C MET A 465 13.25 -8.15 28.27
N ALA A 466 13.66 -8.65 27.10
CA ALA A 466 12.99 -9.76 26.43
C ALA A 466 12.95 -11.02 27.32
N TYR A 467 14.04 -11.33 28.02
CA TYR A 467 14.10 -12.44 28.97
C TYR A 467 13.19 -12.21 30.18
N ARG A 468 13.22 -11.01 30.76
CA ARG A 468 12.38 -10.65 31.92
C ARG A 468 10.89 -10.75 31.62
N TYR A 469 10.46 -10.26 30.49
CA TYR A 469 9.07 -10.21 30.05
C TYR A 469 8.67 -11.34 29.08
N LYS A 470 9.46 -12.40 29.00
CA LYS A 470 9.24 -13.52 28.07
C LYS A 470 7.82 -14.08 28.09
N GLY A 471 7.22 -14.22 29.30
CA GLY A 471 5.87 -14.74 29.44
C GLY A 471 4.82 -13.83 28.78
N ASN A 472 4.91 -12.52 28.99
CA ASN A 472 4.02 -11.53 28.40
C ASN A 472 4.20 -11.44 26.87
N LEU A 473 5.47 -11.44 26.39
CA LEU A 473 5.79 -11.42 24.97
C LEU A 473 5.20 -12.64 24.26
N LEU A 474 5.42 -13.82 24.80
CA LEU A 474 4.91 -15.07 24.23
C LEU A 474 3.39 -15.12 24.21
N TYR A 475 2.76 -14.71 25.32
CA TYR A 475 1.31 -14.64 25.41
C TYR A 475 0.75 -13.65 24.38
N GLY A 476 1.31 -12.44 24.30
CA GLY A 476 0.86 -11.41 23.36
C GLY A 476 1.02 -11.82 21.89
N ILE A 477 2.16 -12.42 21.53
CA ILE A 477 2.41 -12.94 20.20
C ILE A 477 1.42 -14.08 19.88
N LYS A 478 1.21 -15.02 20.82
CA LYS A 478 0.23 -16.09 20.64
C LYS A 478 -1.17 -15.55 20.40
N GLN A 479 -1.60 -14.61 21.22
CA GLN A 479 -2.96 -14.08 21.16
C GLN A 479 -3.25 -13.30 19.86
N ASN A 480 -2.26 -12.55 19.35
CA ASN A 480 -2.47 -11.60 18.27
C ASN A 480 -1.87 -12.04 16.92
N VAL A 481 -0.83 -12.86 16.92
CA VAL A 481 -0.07 -13.16 15.70
C VAL A 481 -0.26 -14.58 15.22
N PHE A 482 -0.22 -15.56 16.12
CA PHE A 482 -0.23 -16.97 15.76
C PHE A 482 -1.47 -17.72 16.23
N SER A 483 -1.86 -18.72 15.43
CA SER A 483 -2.88 -19.73 15.77
C SER A 483 -2.29 -21.04 16.30
N ILE A 484 -1.01 -21.07 16.67
CA ILE A 484 -0.30 -22.29 17.07
C ILE A 484 -0.53 -22.56 18.58
N PRO A 485 -0.91 -23.79 18.95
CA PRO A 485 -1.17 -24.13 20.37
C PRO A 485 0.06 -24.05 21.27
N ASP A 486 1.22 -24.49 20.78
CA ASP A 486 2.47 -24.55 21.55
C ASP A 486 3.46 -23.46 21.10
N MET A 487 3.73 -22.54 22.04
CA MET A 487 4.58 -21.37 21.81
C MET A 487 6.06 -21.59 22.12
N ASN A 488 6.42 -22.71 22.73
CA ASN A 488 7.82 -22.97 23.11
C ASN A 488 8.74 -23.01 21.90
N TRP A 489 8.24 -23.48 20.75
CA TRP A 489 8.98 -23.49 19.48
C TRP A 489 9.40 -22.11 19.00
N ILE A 490 8.59 -21.08 19.29
CA ILE A 490 8.91 -19.70 18.93
C ILE A 490 10.07 -19.18 19.76
N VAL A 491 10.09 -19.49 21.07
CA VAL A 491 11.21 -19.12 21.96
C VAL A 491 12.50 -19.77 21.48
N TYR A 492 12.45 -21.08 21.24
CA TYR A 492 13.64 -21.80 20.72
C TYR A 492 14.05 -21.27 19.34
N GLY A 493 13.10 -20.92 18.51
CA GLY A 493 13.33 -20.26 17.22
C GLY A 493 14.06 -18.92 17.36
N ILE A 494 13.61 -18.06 18.29
CA ILE A 494 14.25 -16.76 18.56
C ILE A 494 15.67 -16.96 19.15
N ILE A 495 15.83 -17.84 20.12
CA ILE A 495 17.15 -18.16 20.71
C ILE A 495 18.08 -18.71 19.64
N GLY A 496 17.60 -19.66 18.82
CA GLY A 496 18.34 -20.19 17.68
C GLY A 496 18.69 -19.11 16.65
N ALA A 497 17.78 -18.19 16.38
CA ALA A 497 17.98 -17.06 15.50
C ALA A 497 19.12 -16.13 15.96
N VAL A 498 19.08 -15.76 17.25
CA VAL A 498 20.15 -14.94 17.85
C VAL A 498 21.49 -15.69 17.80
N GLY A 499 21.50 -16.97 18.16
CA GLY A 499 22.69 -17.82 18.11
C GLY A 499 23.29 -17.92 16.70
N ILE A 500 22.46 -18.23 15.70
CA ILE A 500 22.89 -18.29 14.29
C ILE A 500 23.37 -16.92 13.81
N GLY A 501 22.67 -15.84 14.14
CA GLY A 501 23.07 -14.48 13.78
C GLY A 501 24.42 -14.11 14.37
N LEU A 502 24.70 -14.44 15.63
CA LEU A 502 26.00 -14.20 16.28
C LEU A 502 27.12 -15.01 15.62
N VAL A 503 26.91 -16.32 15.42
CA VAL A 503 27.90 -17.18 14.74
C VAL A 503 28.15 -16.71 13.32
N TYR A 504 27.07 -16.38 12.58
CA TYR A 504 27.17 -15.90 11.20
C TYR A 504 27.91 -14.54 11.11
N ARG A 505 27.83 -13.70 12.15
CA ARG A 505 28.61 -12.46 12.23
C ARG A 505 30.11 -12.70 12.25
N PHE A 506 30.60 -13.80 12.81
CA PHE A 506 32.04 -14.15 12.77
C PHE A 506 32.49 -14.67 11.40
N ILE A 507 31.58 -15.34 10.68
CA ILE A 507 31.87 -15.93 9.35
C ILE A 507 31.68 -14.89 8.24
N ASP A 508 30.59 -14.14 8.28
CA ASP A 508 30.21 -13.12 7.29
C ASP A 508 29.63 -11.90 8.00
N ALA A 509 30.50 -11.03 8.46
CA ALA A 509 30.16 -9.92 9.35
C ALA A 509 28.98 -9.03 8.88
N PRO A 510 28.87 -8.58 7.61
CA PRO A 510 27.77 -7.75 7.18
C PRO A 510 26.42 -8.45 7.21
N GLN A 511 26.36 -9.73 6.83
CA GLN A 511 25.13 -10.51 6.81
C GLN A 511 24.68 -10.91 8.20
N GLY A 512 25.61 -11.26 9.08
CA GLY A 512 25.34 -11.50 10.48
C GLY A 512 24.83 -10.24 11.20
N ALA A 513 25.40 -9.08 10.90
CA ALA A 513 24.91 -7.80 11.40
C ALA A 513 23.47 -7.51 10.96
N ALA A 514 23.13 -7.79 9.70
CA ALA A 514 21.78 -7.64 9.19
C ALA A 514 20.78 -8.58 9.90
N ALA A 515 21.14 -9.86 10.10
CA ALA A 515 20.29 -10.81 10.81
C ALA A 515 20.03 -10.35 12.26
N ILE A 516 21.05 -9.91 12.98
CA ILE A 516 20.91 -9.36 14.34
C ILE A 516 20.05 -8.10 14.34
N SER A 517 20.21 -7.21 13.35
CA SER A 517 19.37 -6.01 13.22
C SER A 517 17.89 -6.34 13.13
N MET A 518 17.54 -7.35 12.33
CA MET A 518 16.14 -7.79 12.17
C MET A 518 15.60 -8.47 13.44
N VAL A 519 16.41 -9.27 14.13
CA VAL A 519 16.00 -9.87 15.42
C VAL A 519 15.72 -8.79 16.48
N ILE A 520 16.59 -7.78 16.58
CA ILE A 520 16.40 -6.66 17.51
C ILE A 520 15.11 -5.90 17.18
N ALA A 521 14.90 -5.61 15.90
CA ALA A 521 13.69 -4.94 15.44
C ALA A 521 12.44 -5.75 15.83
N GLU A 522 12.43 -7.05 15.59
CA GLU A 522 11.30 -7.94 15.91
C GLU A 522 11.02 -7.97 17.42
N ILE A 523 12.05 -7.99 18.28
CA ILE A 523 11.90 -7.90 19.72
C ILE A 523 11.25 -6.58 20.13
N ILE A 524 11.72 -5.46 19.59
CA ILE A 524 11.16 -4.13 19.89
C ILE A 524 9.70 -4.04 19.43
N LEU A 525 9.39 -4.53 18.23
CA LEU A 525 8.03 -4.57 17.71
C LEU A 525 7.11 -5.44 18.55
N SER A 526 7.62 -6.56 19.06
CA SER A 526 6.87 -7.41 19.99
C SER A 526 6.58 -6.69 21.32
N PHE A 527 7.46 -5.81 21.80
CA PHE A 527 7.17 -4.94 22.95
C PHE A 527 6.11 -3.88 22.61
N ILE A 528 6.12 -3.30 21.42
CA ILE A 528 5.07 -2.38 20.97
C ILE A 528 3.72 -3.10 20.95
N LEU A 529 3.68 -4.34 20.44
CA LEU A 529 2.47 -5.17 20.41
C LEU A 529 1.83 -5.37 21.80
N ILE A 530 2.64 -5.57 22.83
CA ILE A 530 2.17 -5.88 24.20
C ILE A 530 2.21 -4.67 25.12
N SER A 531 2.56 -3.48 24.66
CA SER A 531 2.79 -2.29 25.51
C SER A 531 1.61 -2.00 26.45
N GLY A 532 0.38 -2.07 25.96
CA GLY A 532 -0.83 -1.88 26.76
C GLY A 532 -0.97 -2.90 27.90
N SER A 533 -0.62 -4.16 27.67
CA SER A 533 -0.67 -5.21 28.70
C SER A 533 0.40 -5.06 29.79
N LEU A 534 1.43 -4.26 29.52
CA LEU A 534 2.50 -3.92 30.48
C LEU A 534 2.21 -2.59 31.23
N GLY A 535 1.08 -1.93 30.95
CA GLY A 535 0.78 -0.61 31.51
C GLY A 535 1.65 0.51 30.91
N TRP A 536 2.28 0.27 29.76
CA TRP A 536 3.08 1.26 29.05
C TRP A 536 2.20 2.09 28.10
N PRO A 537 2.64 3.27 27.65
CA PRO A 537 1.93 4.03 26.63
C PRO A 537 1.72 3.18 25.37
N MET A 538 0.47 3.07 24.93
CA MET A 538 0.11 2.28 23.77
C MET A 538 0.33 3.14 22.50
N ILE A 539 1.48 2.95 21.87
CA ILE A 539 1.87 3.66 20.63
C ILE A 539 1.02 3.18 19.44
N MET A 540 0.61 1.91 19.47
CA MET A 540 -0.15 1.28 18.39
C MET A 540 -1.06 0.19 18.98
N GLU A 541 -2.28 0.09 18.45
CA GLU A 541 -3.22 -0.95 18.88
C GLU A 541 -2.69 -2.34 18.50
N PRO A 542 -2.91 -3.37 19.34
CA PRO A 542 -2.40 -4.73 19.12
C PRO A 542 -2.80 -5.32 17.75
N TYR A 543 -4.03 -5.09 17.31
CA TYR A 543 -4.53 -5.59 16.03
C TYR A 543 -3.88 -4.91 14.81
N ARG A 544 -3.26 -3.74 14.97
CA ARG A 544 -2.44 -3.08 13.96
C ARG A 544 -0.97 -3.48 14.05
N ALA A 545 -0.45 -3.61 15.26
CA ALA A 545 0.94 -4.00 15.51
C ALA A 545 1.23 -5.44 15.06
N CYS A 546 0.26 -6.37 15.22
CA CYS A 546 0.41 -7.78 14.85
C CYS A 546 0.73 -7.97 13.36
N ILE A 547 0.23 -7.08 12.48
CA ILE A 547 0.47 -7.15 11.04
C ILE A 547 1.96 -6.96 10.72
N TYR A 548 2.62 -6.01 11.39
CA TYR A 548 4.04 -5.75 11.18
C TYR A 548 4.92 -6.88 11.71
N VAL A 549 4.59 -7.40 12.89
CA VAL A 549 5.28 -8.56 13.47
C VAL A 549 5.17 -9.75 12.52
N ALA A 550 3.95 -10.07 12.05
CA ALA A 550 3.71 -11.14 11.11
C ALA A 550 4.37 -10.94 9.73
N TYR A 551 4.54 -9.69 9.29
CA TYR A 551 5.21 -9.35 8.06
C TYR A 551 6.72 -9.62 8.10
N LEU A 552 7.36 -9.36 9.23
CA LEU A 552 8.81 -9.50 9.37
C LEU A 552 9.24 -10.93 9.74
N ILE A 553 8.39 -11.72 10.39
CA ILE A 553 8.73 -13.10 10.78
C ILE A 553 9.17 -13.97 9.60
N PRO A 554 8.48 -14.03 8.44
CA PRO A 554 8.94 -14.80 7.30
C PRO A 554 10.27 -14.30 6.70
N VAL A 555 10.50 -12.99 6.76
CA VAL A 555 11.77 -12.39 6.33
C VAL A 555 12.90 -12.84 7.23
N LEU A 556 12.71 -12.72 8.54
CA LEU A 556 13.67 -13.16 9.54
C LEU A 556 13.94 -14.66 9.43
N PHE A 557 12.89 -15.47 9.29
CA PHE A 557 13.01 -16.92 9.07
C PHE A 557 13.89 -17.25 7.86
N GLY A 558 13.66 -16.59 6.72
CA GLY A 558 14.47 -16.77 5.53
C GLY A 558 15.94 -16.40 5.73
N MET A 559 16.20 -15.27 6.40
CA MET A 559 17.57 -14.83 6.69
C MET A 559 18.31 -15.79 7.62
N ILE A 560 17.63 -16.31 8.64
CA ILE A 560 18.22 -17.24 9.62
C ILE A 560 18.48 -18.60 8.97
N LEU A 561 17.51 -19.11 8.22
CA LEU A 561 17.66 -20.40 7.53
C LEU A 561 18.79 -20.36 6.50
N ASP A 562 18.89 -19.26 5.73
CA ASP A 562 20.03 -19.05 4.82
C ASP A 562 21.36 -19.00 5.58
N GLY A 563 21.42 -18.26 6.70
CA GLY A 563 22.58 -18.19 7.57
C GLY A 563 22.98 -19.57 8.11
N GLY A 564 22.03 -20.33 8.64
CA GLY A 564 22.25 -21.69 9.14
C GLY A 564 22.80 -22.64 8.05
N LEU A 565 22.21 -22.62 6.87
CA LEU A 565 22.68 -23.43 5.74
C LEU A 565 24.08 -23.00 5.26
N ASN A 566 24.40 -21.68 5.33
CA ASN A 566 25.73 -21.21 4.99
C ASN A 566 26.79 -21.60 6.03
N ILE A 567 26.43 -21.69 7.30
CA ILE A 567 27.31 -22.19 8.37
C ILE A 567 27.57 -23.68 8.20
N LEU A 568 26.51 -24.47 7.97
CA LEU A 568 26.61 -25.93 7.86
C LEU A 568 27.34 -26.39 6.59
N PHE A 569 27.10 -25.70 5.49
CA PHE A 569 27.57 -26.13 4.16
C PHE A 569 28.48 -25.10 3.51
N LEU A 570 29.43 -24.55 4.13
CA LEU A 570 30.41 -23.58 3.64
C LEU A 570 30.48 -23.48 2.08
N ASP A 571 31.17 -22.54 1.53
CA ASP A 571 31.22 -22.28 0.07
C ASP A 571 31.66 -23.50 -0.80
N LYS A 572 32.23 -24.52 -0.20
CA LYS A 572 32.61 -25.76 -0.89
C LYS A 572 31.42 -26.66 -1.26
N LEU A 573 30.30 -26.55 -0.57
CA LEU A 573 29.10 -27.41 -0.76
C LEU A 573 27.89 -26.63 -1.32
N VAL A 574 28.14 -25.68 -2.21
CA VAL A 574 27.07 -24.83 -2.84
C VAL A 574 26.01 -25.70 -3.52
N ARG A 575 26.40 -26.80 -4.18
CA ARG A 575 25.46 -27.71 -4.84
C ARG A 575 24.55 -28.41 -3.84
N THR A 576 25.07 -28.87 -2.71
CA THR A 576 24.28 -29.50 -1.63
C THR A 576 23.27 -28.52 -1.04
N ARG A 577 23.68 -27.28 -0.76
CA ARG A 577 22.79 -26.20 -0.32
C ARG A 577 21.64 -25.96 -1.31
N LEU A 578 21.97 -25.91 -2.60
CA LEU A 578 20.98 -25.68 -3.66
C LEU A 578 19.96 -26.81 -3.73
N VAL A 579 20.41 -28.07 -3.71
CA VAL A 579 19.55 -29.25 -3.72
C VAL A 579 18.69 -29.31 -2.47
N LEU A 580 19.27 -29.10 -1.29
CA LEU A 580 18.54 -29.13 -0.03
C LEU A 580 17.45 -28.05 0.03
N SER A 581 17.77 -26.81 -0.35
CA SER A 581 16.78 -25.72 -0.36
C SER A 581 15.67 -25.95 -1.39
N PHE A 582 15.98 -26.55 -2.54
CA PHE A 582 14.98 -26.97 -3.53
C PHE A 582 14.04 -28.02 -2.95
N LEU A 583 14.59 -29.07 -2.32
CA LEU A 583 13.82 -30.14 -1.71
C LEU A 583 12.95 -29.62 -0.57
N MET A 584 13.48 -28.79 0.33
CA MET A 584 12.71 -28.18 1.43
C MET A 584 11.53 -27.37 0.90
N THR A 585 11.74 -26.55 -0.13
CA THR A 585 10.68 -25.75 -0.73
C THR A 585 9.65 -26.64 -1.43
N SER A 586 10.09 -27.67 -2.14
CA SER A 586 9.20 -28.62 -2.83
C SER A 586 8.37 -29.45 -1.84
N VAL A 587 8.97 -29.89 -0.73
CA VAL A 587 8.26 -30.62 0.35
C VAL A 587 7.21 -29.72 1.00
N LEU A 588 7.52 -28.44 1.25
CA LEU A 588 6.54 -27.50 1.80
C LEU A 588 5.36 -27.29 0.84
N ILE A 589 5.62 -27.15 -0.46
CA ILE A 589 4.56 -27.04 -1.48
C ILE A 589 3.70 -28.28 -1.50
N TYR A 590 4.33 -29.48 -1.51
CA TYR A 590 3.60 -30.74 -1.48
C TYR A 590 2.73 -30.83 -0.22
N TYR A 591 3.30 -30.56 0.95
CA TYR A 591 2.56 -30.53 2.20
C TYR A 591 1.39 -29.55 2.17
N ALA A 592 1.63 -28.34 1.66
CA ALA A 592 0.59 -27.31 1.50
C ALA A 592 -0.53 -27.73 0.52
N SER A 593 -0.23 -28.57 -0.48
CA SER A 593 -1.22 -29.03 -1.46
C SER A 593 -2.08 -30.19 -0.95
N VAL A 594 -1.53 -31.03 -0.06
CA VAL A 594 -2.19 -32.27 0.43
C VAL A 594 -2.87 -32.04 1.79
N SER A 595 -2.30 -31.20 2.63
CA SER A 595 -2.85 -30.87 3.96
C SER A 595 -3.71 -29.61 3.94
N ASP A 596 -4.60 -29.49 4.94
CA ASP A 596 -5.35 -28.25 5.19
C ASP A 596 -4.48 -27.15 5.84
N TRP A 597 -3.21 -27.11 5.46
CA TRP A 597 -2.24 -26.13 5.98
C TRP A 597 -2.41 -24.75 5.36
N THR A 598 -2.94 -24.70 4.14
CA THR A 598 -3.15 -23.42 3.47
C THR A 598 -4.32 -22.64 4.07
N ARG A 599 -4.14 -21.35 4.18
CA ARG A 599 -5.17 -20.42 4.58
C ARG A 599 -6.37 -20.47 3.62
N GLY A 600 -7.57 -20.31 4.16
CA GLY A 600 -8.77 -20.01 3.38
C GLY A 600 -8.70 -18.64 2.70
N SER A 601 -9.66 -18.34 1.86
CA SER A 601 -9.77 -17.03 1.22
C SER A 601 -9.90 -15.89 2.23
N PHE A 602 -9.33 -14.73 1.92
CA PHE A 602 -9.52 -13.49 2.65
C PHE A 602 -9.93 -12.35 1.69
N GLY A 603 -10.24 -11.18 2.23
CA GLY A 603 -10.86 -10.10 1.44
C GLY A 603 -12.35 -10.35 1.23
N GLY A 604 -12.99 -11.04 2.17
CA GLY A 604 -14.35 -11.54 2.03
C GLY A 604 -15.44 -10.80 2.83
N GLY A 605 -15.08 -9.83 3.64
CA GLY A 605 -16.08 -8.98 4.31
C GLY A 605 -16.45 -7.81 3.40
N HIS A 606 -17.72 -7.54 3.22
CA HIS A 606 -18.20 -6.32 2.57
C HIS A 606 -19.39 -5.76 3.36
N LEU A 607 -19.53 -4.45 3.31
CA LEU A 607 -20.51 -3.68 4.08
C LEU A 607 -21.80 -3.49 3.29
N GLU A 608 -21.72 -3.65 1.97
CA GLU A 608 -22.84 -3.49 1.05
C GLU A 608 -23.20 -4.81 0.39
N MET A 609 -24.45 -4.92 0.01
CA MET A 609 -24.93 -6.03 -0.78
C MET A 609 -24.42 -5.93 -2.23
N ASN A 610 -23.98 -7.04 -2.81
CA ASN A 610 -23.49 -7.06 -4.20
C ASN A 610 -24.54 -6.55 -5.19
N GLU A 611 -25.79 -6.84 -4.93
CA GLU A 611 -26.94 -6.39 -5.73
C GLU A 611 -27.10 -4.86 -5.68
N ALA A 612 -26.88 -4.24 -4.53
CA ALA A 612 -26.89 -2.78 -4.39
C ALA A 612 -25.76 -2.15 -5.21
N ILE A 613 -24.54 -2.69 -5.14
CA ILE A 613 -23.40 -2.23 -5.95
C ILE A 613 -23.67 -2.40 -7.46
N LEU A 614 -24.28 -3.52 -7.86
CA LEU A 614 -24.68 -3.74 -9.25
C LEU A 614 -25.70 -2.69 -9.71
N CYS A 615 -26.76 -2.46 -8.91
CA CYS A 615 -27.75 -1.44 -9.19
C CYS A 615 -27.11 -0.05 -9.31
N THR A 616 -26.27 0.33 -8.35
CA THR A 616 -25.58 1.64 -8.37
C THR A 616 -24.71 1.79 -9.61
N THR A 617 -24.01 0.74 -10.02
CA THR A 617 -23.19 0.75 -11.24
C THR A 617 -24.03 0.95 -12.49
N ASN A 618 -25.20 0.30 -12.57
CA ASN A 618 -26.12 0.46 -13.69
C ASN A 618 -26.80 1.84 -13.68
N ILE A 619 -27.21 2.33 -12.50
CA ILE A 619 -27.83 3.64 -12.34
C ILE A 619 -26.85 4.76 -12.75
N LEU A 620 -25.59 4.67 -12.36
CA LEU A 620 -24.54 5.61 -12.81
C LEU A 620 -24.44 5.66 -14.33
N LYS A 621 -24.50 4.50 -14.99
CA LYS A 621 -24.45 4.40 -16.43
C LYS A 621 -25.71 4.95 -17.10
N ASP A 622 -26.88 4.62 -16.57
CA ASP A 622 -28.19 5.03 -17.15
C ASP A 622 -28.47 6.53 -16.93
N ASN A 623 -27.75 7.16 -15.98
CA ASN A 623 -27.84 8.59 -15.68
C ASN A 623 -26.58 9.36 -16.06
N GLU A 624 -25.76 8.84 -16.98
CA GLU A 624 -24.59 9.56 -17.46
C GLU A 624 -24.96 10.94 -18.04
N GLY A 625 -24.35 12.00 -17.51
CA GLY A 625 -24.64 13.39 -17.85
C GLY A 625 -25.83 14.03 -17.09
N MET A 626 -26.55 13.27 -16.24
CA MET A 626 -27.65 13.77 -15.42
C MET A 626 -27.22 14.07 -13.97
N ASN A 627 -26.12 14.76 -13.79
CA ASN A 627 -25.56 15.01 -12.45
C ASN A 627 -26.56 15.77 -11.55
N ASN A 628 -26.72 15.26 -10.31
CA ASN A 628 -27.62 15.78 -9.29
C ASN A 628 -29.13 15.77 -9.64
N LYS A 629 -29.53 15.09 -10.70
CA LYS A 629 -30.94 14.96 -11.12
C LYS A 629 -31.62 13.66 -10.67
N TRP A 630 -30.93 12.83 -9.93
CA TRP A 630 -31.41 11.57 -9.40
C TRP A 630 -30.94 11.33 -7.97
N THR A 631 -31.74 10.54 -7.23
CA THR A 631 -31.51 10.22 -5.82
C THR A 631 -31.60 8.72 -5.60
N ILE A 632 -30.75 8.17 -4.75
CA ILE A 632 -30.89 6.82 -4.18
C ILE A 632 -31.28 6.96 -2.71
N VAL A 633 -32.35 6.27 -2.32
CA VAL A 633 -32.73 6.06 -0.93
C VAL A 633 -32.24 4.69 -0.52
N SER A 634 -31.27 4.63 0.37
CA SER A 634 -30.62 3.37 0.76
C SER A 634 -30.03 3.43 2.16
N ALA A 635 -29.70 2.25 2.69
CA ALA A 635 -29.03 2.05 3.96
C ALA A 635 -27.59 1.54 3.79
N ASN A 636 -26.95 1.80 2.65
CA ASN A 636 -25.62 1.26 2.29
C ASN A 636 -24.61 2.38 2.04
N ASP A 637 -23.33 2.03 2.03
CA ASP A 637 -22.22 2.96 1.80
C ASP A 637 -22.00 3.31 0.31
N GLU A 638 -22.81 2.79 -0.62
CA GLU A 638 -22.70 3.11 -2.05
C GLU A 638 -22.92 4.59 -2.37
N TYR A 639 -23.48 5.36 -1.45
CA TYR A 639 -23.61 6.82 -1.61
C TYR A 639 -22.24 7.49 -1.92
N ARG A 640 -21.14 6.90 -1.50
CA ARG A 640 -19.80 7.38 -1.86
C ARG A 640 -19.47 7.17 -3.33
N MET A 641 -20.03 6.14 -3.95
CA MET A 641 -19.87 5.93 -5.40
C MET A 641 -20.56 7.02 -6.22
N ILE A 642 -21.67 7.56 -5.70
CA ILE A 642 -22.51 8.51 -6.42
C ILE A 642 -22.26 9.98 -6.05
N GLU A 643 -21.39 10.27 -5.09
CA GLU A 643 -21.18 11.60 -4.47
C GLU A 643 -21.08 12.78 -5.45
N LYS A 644 -20.57 12.57 -6.67
CA LYS A 644 -20.44 13.59 -7.71
C LYS A 644 -21.53 13.55 -8.78
N TYR A 645 -22.32 12.50 -8.78
CA TYR A 645 -23.24 12.20 -9.88
C TYR A 645 -24.70 12.25 -9.45
N GLY A 646 -25.00 11.75 -8.26
CA GLY A 646 -26.36 11.66 -7.73
C GLY A 646 -26.46 12.17 -6.30
N ARG A 647 -27.66 12.16 -5.75
CA ARG A 647 -27.97 12.46 -4.36
C ARG A 647 -28.27 11.18 -3.60
N HIS A 648 -28.05 11.20 -2.31
CA HIS A 648 -28.39 10.12 -1.40
C HIS A 648 -29.31 10.61 -0.28
N THR A 649 -30.28 9.78 0.07
CA THR A 649 -31.10 9.92 1.25
C THR A 649 -30.96 8.65 2.08
N GLU A 650 -30.69 8.79 3.34
CA GLU A 650 -30.57 7.65 4.26
C GLU A 650 -31.95 7.03 4.49
N THR A 651 -32.07 5.70 4.40
CA THR A 651 -33.34 4.99 4.57
C THR A 651 -33.98 5.25 5.94
N ILE A 652 -33.13 5.35 7.00
CA ILE A 652 -33.64 5.60 8.34
C ILE A 652 -34.24 7.03 8.46
N GLU A 653 -33.57 8.04 7.89
CA GLU A 653 -34.10 9.41 7.87
C GLU A 653 -35.39 9.51 7.10
N PHE A 654 -35.48 8.81 5.96
CA PHE A 654 -36.69 8.74 5.17
C PHE A 654 -37.86 8.08 5.95
N LEU A 655 -37.60 7.05 6.75
CA LEU A 655 -38.61 6.40 7.58
C LEU A 655 -38.96 7.21 8.83
N GLU A 656 -37.97 7.84 9.49
CA GLU A 656 -38.23 8.74 10.63
C GLU A 656 -39.11 9.92 10.23
N ASP A 657 -38.93 10.45 9.04
CA ASP A 657 -39.77 11.49 8.47
C ASP A 657 -41.23 11.04 8.30
N MET A 658 -41.50 9.73 8.17
CA MET A 658 -42.85 9.16 8.06
C MET A 658 -43.45 8.70 9.40
N GLU A 659 -42.63 8.53 10.46
CA GLU A 659 -43.05 7.86 11.70
C GLU A 659 -44.28 8.52 12.38
N TYR A 660 -44.43 9.81 12.21
CA TYR A 660 -45.58 10.56 12.71
C TYR A 660 -46.40 11.12 11.53
N TRP A 661 -46.83 10.21 10.63
CA TRP A 661 -47.59 10.61 9.46
C TRP A 661 -48.92 11.26 9.84
N ASN A 662 -49.28 12.29 9.11
CA ASN A 662 -50.57 12.93 9.15
C ASN A 662 -50.91 13.41 7.72
N PRO A 663 -52.21 13.71 7.43
CA PRO A 663 -52.67 14.05 6.06
C PRO A 663 -52.02 15.30 5.45
N THR A 664 -51.35 16.13 6.25
CA THR A 664 -50.68 17.36 5.80
C THR A 664 -49.17 17.20 5.65
N LYS A 665 -48.63 16.03 5.98
CA LYS A 665 -47.19 15.79 5.89
C LYS A 665 -46.76 15.57 4.45
N GLU A 666 -45.69 16.21 4.06
CA GLU A 666 -45.06 16.06 2.74
C GLU A 666 -43.61 15.64 2.88
N ILE A 667 -43.22 14.60 2.13
CA ILE A 667 -41.84 14.19 1.91
C ILE A 667 -41.59 14.29 0.42
N LEU A 668 -40.84 15.27 0.01
CA LEU A 668 -40.53 15.57 -1.38
C LEU A 668 -39.03 15.33 -1.64
N ILE A 669 -38.72 14.53 -2.66
CA ILE A 669 -37.33 14.33 -3.12
C ILE A 669 -37.17 15.11 -4.44
N PRO A 670 -36.47 16.23 -4.46
CA PRO A 670 -36.47 17.19 -5.58
C PRO A 670 -35.51 16.75 -6.71
N THR A 671 -35.69 15.54 -7.23
CA THR A 671 -34.93 14.98 -8.36
C THR A 671 -35.86 14.29 -9.35
N GLU A 672 -35.46 14.25 -10.63
CA GLU A 672 -36.25 13.68 -11.71
C GLU A 672 -36.43 12.16 -11.58
N ARG A 673 -35.47 11.49 -10.92
CA ARG A 673 -35.46 10.03 -10.73
C ARG A 673 -35.14 9.68 -9.30
N VAL A 674 -35.88 8.74 -8.72
CA VAL A 674 -35.66 8.27 -7.36
C VAL A 674 -35.60 6.75 -7.35
N TYR A 675 -34.59 6.21 -6.73
CA TYR A 675 -34.36 4.78 -6.60
C TYR A 675 -34.41 4.39 -5.12
N PHE A 676 -35.12 3.30 -4.80
CA PHE A 676 -35.30 2.80 -3.43
C PHE A 676 -34.70 1.41 -3.32
N TYR A 677 -33.72 1.25 -2.44
CA TYR A 677 -33.01 0.00 -2.21
C TYR A 677 -33.60 -0.75 -1.03
N ILE A 678 -34.05 -1.98 -1.25
CA ILE A 678 -34.66 -2.81 -0.22
C ILE A 678 -34.04 -4.20 -0.25
N GLU A 679 -33.43 -4.58 0.84
CA GLU A 679 -32.83 -5.90 1.04
C GLU A 679 -33.92 -6.83 1.58
N LYS A 680 -34.42 -7.78 0.78
CA LYS A 680 -35.40 -8.80 1.21
C LYS A 680 -34.77 -9.81 2.20
N LYS A 681 -33.48 -10.02 2.10
CA LYS A 681 -32.63 -10.80 3.05
C LYS A 681 -31.47 -9.92 3.50
N PRO A 682 -31.70 -9.08 4.54
CA PRO A 682 -30.77 -8.05 4.92
C PRO A 682 -29.38 -8.59 5.29
N LEU A 683 -28.36 -7.80 4.99
CA LEU A 683 -27.00 -8.09 5.40
C LEU A 683 -26.85 -8.03 6.93
N ASN A 684 -26.18 -9.02 7.50
CA ASN A 684 -25.75 -8.96 8.88
C ASN A 684 -24.45 -8.15 9.03
N TYR A 685 -24.61 -6.89 9.37
CA TYR A 685 -23.50 -5.97 9.52
C TYR A 685 -22.75 -6.14 10.85
N ALA A 686 -23.47 -6.37 11.96
CA ALA A 686 -22.91 -6.32 13.32
C ALA A 686 -21.78 -7.30 13.60
N ASN A 687 -21.83 -8.46 12.97
CA ASN A 687 -20.85 -9.52 13.23
C ASN A 687 -19.93 -9.79 12.04
N GLY A 688 -20.15 -9.15 10.89
CA GLY A 688 -19.37 -9.40 9.66
C GLY A 688 -19.36 -10.88 9.22
N TYR A 689 -19.89 -11.79 10.03
CA TYR A 689 -19.64 -13.21 9.99
C TYR A 689 -20.78 -14.05 10.59
N GLY A 690 -21.95 -14.01 9.96
CA GLY A 690 -22.85 -15.16 10.09
C GLY A 690 -23.77 -15.24 11.31
N GLY A 691 -24.25 -14.13 11.82
CA GLY A 691 -25.50 -14.16 12.61
C GLY A 691 -26.70 -14.39 11.70
N ILE A 692 -27.71 -15.12 12.16
CA ILE A 692 -28.99 -15.24 11.45
C ILE A 692 -29.67 -13.87 11.54
N VAL A 693 -29.87 -13.24 10.38
CA VAL A 693 -30.69 -12.01 10.27
C VAL A 693 -32.06 -12.42 9.86
N PRO A 694 -33.11 -11.98 10.55
CA PRO A 694 -34.49 -12.23 10.11
C PRO A 694 -34.73 -11.66 8.71
N GLU A 695 -35.43 -12.41 7.87
CA GLU A 695 -35.91 -11.89 6.60
C GLU A 695 -36.96 -10.82 6.85
N ILE A 696 -37.24 -10.01 5.84
CA ILE A 696 -38.32 -9.02 5.93
C ILE A 696 -39.66 -9.72 6.22
N SER A 697 -40.43 -9.14 7.12
CA SER A 697 -41.73 -9.65 7.51
C SER A 697 -42.59 -8.56 8.16
N VAL A 698 -43.89 -8.84 8.26
CA VAL A 698 -44.86 -7.98 8.99
C VAL A 698 -44.46 -7.84 10.46
N GLU A 699 -43.96 -8.92 11.06
CA GLU A 699 -43.48 -8.93 12.45
C GLU A 699 -42.30 -7.98 12.64
N GLU A 700 -41.33 -8.03 11.72
CA GLU A 700 -40.17 -7.11 11.75
C GLU A 700 -40.62 -5.65 11.50
N ALA A 701 -41.50 -5.41 10.55
CA ALA A 701 -42.03 -4.07 10.29
C ALA A 701 -42.79 -3.45 11.48
N SER A 702 -43.38 -4.27 12.33
CA SER A 702 -44.15 -3.81 13.51
C SER A 702 -43.26 -3.39 14.69
N LYS A 703 -41.96 -3.65 14.62
CA LYS A 703 -40.99 -3.23 15.68
C LYS A 703 -40.72 -1.72 15.56
N PRO A 704 -40.38 -1.05 16.69
CA PRO A 704 -39.96 0.35 16.67
C PRO A 704 -38.77 0.57 15.74
N LEU A 705 -38.71 1.74 15.08
CA LEU A 705 -37.51 2.13 14.31
C LEU A 705 -36.27 2.19 15.20
N PRO A 706 -35.12 1.80 14.69
CA PRO A 706 -33.84 1.96 15.40
C PRO A 706 -33.54 3.43 15.70
N VAL A 707 -33.10 3.73 16.90
CA VAL A 707 -32.84 5.12 17.34
C VAL A 707 -31.54 5.68 16.74
N ASN A 708 -30.67 4.83 16.22
CA ASN A 708 -29.37 5.24 15.70
C ASN A 708 -29.45 5.57 14.20
N SER A 709 -29.21 6.81 13.89
CA SER A 709 -28.98 7.26 12.52
C SER A 709 -27.58 6.92 12.06
N GLY A 710 -27.43 6.54 10.83
CA GLY A 710 -26.15 6.31 10.17
C GLY A 710 -25.91 4.87 9.74
N ILE A 711 -25.27 4.74 8.60
CA ILE A 711 -25.01 3.50 7.88
C ILE A 711 -24.32 2.45 8.74
N ASN A 712 -23.38 2.87 9.59
CA ASN A 712 -22.63 2.00 10.48
C ASN A 712 -23.39 1.59 11.75
N ALA A 713 -24.59 2.11 11.98
CA ALA A 713 -25.39 1.81 13.17
C ALA A 713 -26.32 0.61 12.96
N TYR A 714 -26.56 0.21 11.73
CA TYR A 714 -27.41 -0.94 11.44
C TYR A 714 -26.70 -2.25 11.76
N ASN A 715 -27.07 -2.87 12.83
CA ASN A 715 -26.80 -4.29 13.00
C ASN A 715 -27.95 -5.12 12.37
N GLY A 716 -27.78 -6.42 12.29
CA GLY A 716 -28.66 -7.28 11.52
C GLY A 716 -30.15 -7.17 11.86
N ALA A 717 -30.50 -7.10 13.16
CA ALA A 717 -31.89 -7.01 13.59
C ALA A 717 -32.53 -5.67 13.24
N ASP A 718 -31.82 -4.57 13.46
CA ASP A 718 -32.30 -3.24 13.14
C ASP A 718 -32.44 -3.05 11.63
N ARG A 719 -31.59 -3.66 10.84
CA ARG A 719 -31.63 -3.64 9.37
C ARG A 719 -32.86 -4.39 8.86
N SER A 720 -33.27 -5.50 9.49
CA SER A 720 -34.49 -6.21 9.14
C SER A 720 -35.74 -5.36 9.38
N VAL A 721 -35.81 -4.62 10.48
CA VAL A 721 -36.90 -3.69 10.78
C VAL A 721 -37.00 -2.61 9.71
N THR A 722 -35.87 -1.95 9.43
CA THR A 722 -35.78 -0.87 8.45
C THR A 722 -36.17 -1.34 7.05
N MET A 723 -35.64 -2.48 6.60
CA MET A 723 -35.91 -3.04 5.28
C MET A 723 -37.37 -3.54 5.17
N SER A 724 -37.93 -4.13 6.25
CA SER A 724 -39.34 -4.55 6.26
C SER A 724 -40.27 -3.35 6.12
N ARG A 725 -40.04 -2.28 6.88
CA ARG A 725 -40.81 -1.04 6.77
C ARG A 725 -40.76 -0.43 5.38
N MET A 726 -39.56 -0.35 4.79
CA MET A 726 -39.36 0.13 3.41
C MET A 726 -40.10 -0.73 2.40
N TYR A 727 -40.11 -2.05 2.59
CA TYR A 727 -40.82 -2.96 1.68
C TYR A 727 -42.32 -2.73 1.72
N TYR A 728 -42.93 -2.70 2.91
CA TYR A 728 -44.39 -2.48 3.04
C TYR A 728 -44.78 -1.06 2.67
N TRP A 729 -43.93 -0.06 2.93
CA TRP A 729 -44.15 1.28 2.39
C TRP A 729 -44.17 1.26 0.86
N ALA A 730 -43.26 0.60 0.19
CA ALA A 730 -43.23 0.53 -1.27
C ALA A 730 -44.46 -0.19 -1.83
N GLN A 731 -44.91 -1.31 -1.20
CA GLN A 731 -46.12 -2.00 -1.59
C GLN A 731 -47.34 -1.07 -1.46
N LYS A 732 -47.48 -0.36 -0.36
CA LYS A 732 -48.56 0.58 -0.13
C LYS A 732 -48.51 1.78 -1.08
N PHE A 733 -47.34 2.28 -1.39
CA PHE A 733 -47.18 3.35 -2.38
C PHE A 733 -47.64 2.89 -3.77
N MET A 734 -47.32 1.69 -4.20
CA MET A 734 -47.76 1.13 -5.47
C MET A 734 -49.28 0.89 -5.51
N GLU A 735 -49.94 0.60 -4.38
CA GLU A 735 -51.39 0.53 -4.30
C GLU A 735 -52.05 1.90 -4.52
N LEU A 736 -51.45 2.96 -3.96
CA LEU A 736 -51.99 4.33 -4.05
C LEU A 736 -51.69 4.98 -5.41
N TYR A 737 -50.57 4.62 -6.02
CA TYR A 737 -50.10 5.16 -7.30
C TYR A 737 -49.74 4.03 -8.28
N PRO A 738 -50.76 3.33 -8.82
CA PRO A 738 -50.54 2.21 -9.74
C PRO A 738 -49.78 2.65 -10.99
N ASN A 739 -48.79 1.86 -11.39
CA ASN A 739 -47.89 2.04 -12.55
C ASN A 739 -46.88 3.19 -12.46
N GLU A 740 -46.80 3.94 -11.36
CA GLU A 740 -45.82 5.03 -11.21
C GLU A 740 -44.48 4.52 -10.70
N MET A 741 -44.51 3.66 -9.70
CA MET A 741 -43.29 3.00 -9.20
C MET A 741 -43.06 1.68 -9.95
N LYS A 742 -41.89 1.51 -10.51
CA LYS A 742 -41.48 0.35 -11.32
C LYS A 742 -40.39 -0.42 -10.63
N VAL A 743 -40.27 -1.71 -10.93
CA VAL A 743 -39.12 -2.52 -10.51
C VAL A 743 -37.96 -2.24 -11.46
N TYR A 744 -36.86 -1.72 -10.95
CA TYR A 744 -35.62 -1.52 -11.68
C TYR A 744 -34.79 -2.81 -11.72
N TYR A 745 -34.70 -3.46 -10.56
CA TYR A 745 -34.01 -4.74 -10.40
C TYR A 745 -34.66 -5.55 -9.28
N GLU A 746 -34.76 -6.85 -9.43
CA GLU A 746 -35.29 -7.74 -8.40
C GLU A 746 -34.67 -9.13 -8.49
N ASN A 747 -34.36 -9.71 -7.32
CA ASN A 747 -34.07 -11.12 -7.13
C ASN A 747 -34.64 -11.62 -5.77
N ASP A 748 -34.22 -12.80 -5.32
CA ASP A 748 -34.67 -13.37 -4.04
C ASP A 748 -34.13 -12.66 -2.80
N ARG A 749 -33.09 -11.83 -2.94
CA ARG A 749 -32.41 -11.16 -1.84
C ARG A 749 -32.63 -9.65 -1.79
N PHE A 750 -32.94 -9.02 -2.92
CA PHE A 750 -32.89 -7.57 -3.07
C PHE A 750 -33.92 -7.11 -4.11
N VAL A 751 -34.50 -5.93 -3.89
CA VAL A 751 -35.28 -5.23 -4.87
C VAL A 751 -34.92 -3.75 -4.90
N CYS A 752 -34.75 -3.20 -6.10
CA CYS A 752 -34.62 -1.78 -6.35
C CYS A 752 -35.87 -1.29 -7.06
N TYR A 753 -36.62 -0.43 -6.41
CA TYR A 753 -37.74 0.28 -7.05
C TYR A 753 -37.26 1.59 -7.64
N TYR A 754 -37.98 2.06 -8.64
CA TYR A 754 -37.62 3.24 -9.40
C TYR A 754 -38.88 4.04 -9.70
N ILE A 755 -38.83 5.35 -9.53
CA ILE A 755 -39.88 6.29 -9.91
C ILE A 755 -39.26 7.42 -10.74
N GLU A 756 -40.01 7.83 -11.79
CA GLU A 756 -39.67 8.98 -12.62
C GLU A 756 -40.69 10.07 -12.38
N GLN A 757 -40.23 11.26 -12.07
CA GLN A 757 -41.10 12.38 -11.75
C GLN A 757 -40.64 13.65 -12.47
N ASN A 758 -41.52 14.63 -12.53
CA ASN A 758 -41.19 15.92 -13.10
C ASN A 758 -40.75 16.88 -11.99
N GLU A 759 -39.71 17.66 -12.20
CA GLU A 759 -39.20 18.66 -11.22
C GLU A 759 -40.25 19.68 -10.80
N TYR A 760 -41.32 19.90 -11.62
CA TYR A 760 -42.44 20.78 -11.31
C TYR A 760 -43.65 20.05 -10.68
N ARG A 761 -43.64 18.72 -10.66
CA ARG A 761 -44.67 17.88 -10.08
C ARG A 761 -44.04 16.68 -9.42
N LEU A 762 -43.63 16.88 -8.17
CA LEU A 762 -43.06 15.83 -7.34
C LEU A 762 -44.12 14.96 -6.69
N TYR A 763 -43.81 13.68 -6.52
CA TYR A 763 -44.65 12.80 -5.69
C TYR A 763 -44.42 13.11 -4.22
N ASN A 764 -45.52 13.07 -3.45
CA ASN A 764 -45.43 13.07 -1.99
C ASN A 764 -45.22 11.62 -1.55
N PHE A 765 -44.03 11.32 -1.01
CA PHE A 765 -43.66 10.02 -0.51
C PHE A 765 -44.19 9.73 0.91
N ALA A 766 -44.74 10.74 1.61
CA ALA A 766 -45.37 10.57 2.91
C ALA A 766 -46.77 9.93 2.74
N ILE A 767 -46.90 8.69 3.11
CA ILE A 767 -48.13 7.91 3.07
C ILE A 767 -48.32 7.17 4.39
N ASP A 768 -49.58 6.88 4.75
CA ASP A 768 -49.90 5.95 5.81
C ASP A 768 -49.71 4.52 5.30
N TYR A 769 -48.60 3.90 5.73
CA TYR A 769 -48.31 2.50 5.39
C TYR A 769 -48.53 1.53 6.55
N GLN A 770 -49.23 2.00 7.61
CA GLN A 770 -49.73 1.25 8.78
C GLN A 770 -48.66 0.76 9.78
N TYR A 771 -47.44 1.23 9.73
CA TYR A 771 -46.35 0.91 10.65
C TYR A 771 -45.75 2.17 11.31
N ASN A 772 -46.56 3.20 11.47
CA ASN A 772 -46.14 4.48 12.09
C ASN A 772 -46.11 4.41 13.61
#